data_cab4d0e0d9a1a13e32a813ffe51d6807
#
_entry.id   cab4d0e0d9a1a13e32a813ffe51d6807
#
_cell.length_a   1.000
_cell.length_b   1.000
_cell.length_c   1.000
_cell.angle_alpha   90.00
_cell.angle_beta   90.00
_cell.angle_gamma   90.00
#
_symmetry.space_group_name_H-M   'P 1'
#
loop_
_entity.id
_entity.type
_entity.pdbx_description
1 polymer ?
#
loop_
_entity_poly.entity_id
_entity_poly.type
_entity_poly.pdbx_seq_one_letter_code
_entity_poly.pdbx_strand_id
1 'polypeptide(L)'
;MAAIAKECLGRLDFMYRLSGDEFVMVFYGRDMKAADDSMKRLLSRAGQERKHLRKEYDVSFSYGIAEVYPGDMGSVEDIISRADEQMYVQKRGYHIERARRRLREKSEGRDETFDYNGECLYEALSASTDDYIFVGNMKTGVFRYPQSMAEEFGLPGQVVREAAAFWGQLIHPHDEAYFLESNQSIADGREDYHNIEYRARNVRGEWIWLRCRGKMLRDKDGQPELFAGMISNLGKKNQIDHMTGLYNKYEFEGNIKKYLADRKCMDSIGLMVLDMDSFKNINDLYDRSFGDEVLRITAQKVASMLPPNAMLYRLDGDEFGILLLGGDAKEAAHIYGKLQKNFCKQQEYGGKKYFCTLSAGYAAYPGDGSNYLELLKSANYSLEYSKIMGKNRMTVFSRDILADRERRLELLELLRESVERGFAGFTIHYQPQVDTVSGRLCGAEALARWHCTKYGDVSPGEFIPLMEQSGLIIPFGQWILSRGMAQCLEWCRFRPDFQISVNLSYIQLAQGDFISFLRTALEEHSLAPSKIILELTETYLAKAEEDTLRMIAQMKELGVKIAMDDFGVGYSSLFSLKSIPVDVVKIDRGFVKGITSDLFNATFIRSITDLCHDVGRKVCLEGVETEEEYEAVRELGMEYIQGYYFGRPMSARQFEDRLKE
;
A
#
# COMPACT_ATOMS: atom_id res chain seq x y z
N MET A 1 -8.01 25.97 25.60
CA MET A 1 -6.85 25.04 25.68
C MET A 1 -5.60 25.63 25.02
N ALA A 2 -5.63 25.93 23.71
CA ALA A 2 -4.41 26.41 23.01
C ALA A 2 -3.81 27.71 23.58
N ALA A 3 -4.61 28.64 24.09
CA ALA A 3 -4.11 29.85 24.74
C ALA A 3 -3.41 29.54 26.08
N ILE A 4 -4.00 28.66 26.90
CA ILE A 4 -3.43 28.24 28.19
C ILE A 4 -2.13 27.45 27.95
N ALA A 5 -2.10 26.59 26.92
CA ALA A 5 -0.92 25.83 26.57
C ALA A 5 0.26 26.74 26.19
N LYS A 6 0.00 27.80 25.39
CA LYS A 6 1.04 28.78 25.02
C LYS A 6 1.67 29.50 26.21
N GLU A 7 0.94 29.71 27.31
CA GLU A 7 1.46 30.32 28.54
C GLU A 7 2.37 29.37 29.33
N CYS A 8 2.19 28.05 29.13
CA CYS A 8 2.97 27.01 29.82
C CYS A 8 4.22 26.56 29.03
N LEU A 9 4.34 26.95 27.74
CA LEU A 9 5.45 26.62 26.87
C LEU A 9 6.61 27.60 27.06
N GLY A 10 7.84 27.09 27.05
CA GLY A 10 9.08 27.89 27.05
C GLY A 10 9.38 28.49 25.67
N ARG A 11 10.41 29.35 25.59
CA ARG A 11 10.81 30.04 24.34
C ARG A 11 11.22 29.10 23.19
N LEU A 12 11.64 27.90 23.50
CA LEU A 12 12.11 26.89 22.54
C LEU A 12 11.15 25.70 22.40
N ASP A 13 9.97 25.78 23.03
CA ASP A 13 8.97 24.72 22.92
C ASP A 13 7.98 25.06 21.82
N PHE A 14 7.48 24.04 21.12
CA PHE A 14 6.55 24.18 20.03
C PHE A 14 5.28 23.36 20.28
N MET A 15 4.16 23.83 19.77
CA MET A 15 2.89 23.12 19.82
C MET A 15 2.24 23.11 18.42
N TYR A 16 1.88 21.93 17.97
CA TYR A 16 1.22 21.68 16.69
C TYR A 16 -0.12 21.02 16.93
N ARG A 17 -1.13 21.36 16.14
CA ARG A 17 -2.40 20.65 16.10
C ARG A 17 -2.34 19.62 14.97
N LEU A 18 -2.52 18.34 15.30
CA LEU A 18 -2.53 17.26 14.32
C LEU A 18 -3.90 17.13 13.67
N SER A 19 -4.93 16.91 14.48
CA SER A 19 -6.31 16.80 13.99
C SER A 19 -7.29 17.04 15.15
N GLY A 20 -8.54 17.41 14.85
CA GLY A 20 -9.60 17.48 15.86
C GLY A 20 -9.19 18.13 17.18
N ASP A 21 -9.11 17.34 18.26
CA ASP A 21 -8.68 17.70 19.61
C ASP A 21 -7.27 17.21 19.98
N GLU A 22 -6.51 16.72 19.00
CA GLU A 22 -5.16 16.18 19.18
C GLU A 22 -4.08 17.24 18.92
N PHE A 23 -3.11 17.32 19.84
CA PHE A 23 -2.00 18.25 19.78
C PHE A 23 -0.68 17.53 20.08
N VAL A 24 0.38 17.89 19.36
CA VAL A 24 1.76 17.51 19.69
C VAL A 24 2.49 18.70 20.26
N MET A 25 3.19 18.49 21.36
CA MET A 25 4.07 19.48 21.97
C MET A 25 5.50 18.97 21.93
N VAL A 26 6.42 19.80 21.48
CA VAL A 26 7.85 19.49 21.42
C VAL A 26 8.57 20.32 22.49
N PHE A 27 9.14 19.67 23.47
CA PHE A 27 9.93 20.27 24.54
C PHE A 27 11.42 20.13 24.23
N TYR A 28 12.09 21.23 23.95
CA TYR A 28 13.49 21.21 23.55
C TYR A 28 14.42 21.26 24.79
N GLY A 29 15.35 20.28 24.89
CA GLY A 29 16.35 20.24 25.94
C GLY A 29 15.80 19.97 27.36
N ARG A 30 14.64 19.29 27.44
CA ARG A 30 14.05 18.86 28.71
C ARG A 30 14.01 17.34 28.78
N ASP A 31 14.26 16.82 29.96
CA ASP A 31 14.05 15.41 30.24
C ASP A 31 12.56 15.07 30.41
N MET A 32 12.28 13.80 30.46
CA MET A 32 10.91 13.25 30.56
C MET A 32 10.17 13.77 31.80
N LYS A 33 10.89 13.96 32.92
CA LYS A 33 10.31 14.46 34.15
C LYS A 33 9.91 15.94 34.07
N ALA A 34 10.77 16.77 33.50
CA ALA A 34 10.48 18.20 33.31
C ALA A 34 9.33 18.42 32.28
N ALA A 35 9.23 17.56 31.27
CA ALA A 35 8.10 17.56 30.33
C ALA A 35 6.78 17.17 31.03
N ASP A 36 6.80 16.11 31.84
CA ASP A 36 5.66 15.64 32.63
C ASP A 36 5.17 16.69 33.63
N ASP A 37 6.11 17.36 34.36
CA ASP A 37 5.78 18.46 35.25
C ASP A 37 5.16 19.65 34.52
N SER A 38 5.53 19.88 33.25
CA SER A 38 4.93 20.92 32.41
C SER A 38 3.50 20.56 32.01
N MET A 39 3.24 19.30 31.67
CA MET A 39 1.91 18.78 31.33
C MET A 39 0.99 18.79 32.57
N LYS A 40 1.49 18.45 33.76
CA LYS A 40 0.73 18.54 35.02
C LYS A 40 0.37 19.98 35.37
N ARG A 41 1.27 20.94 35.15
CA ARG A 41 0.97 22.38 35.32
C ARG A 41 -0.12 22.84 34.36
N LEU A 42 -0.05 22.39 33.09
CA LEU A 42 -1.06 22.71 32.09
C LEU A 42 -2.45 22.17 32.50
N LEU A 43 -2.53 20.94 33.00
CA LEU A 43 -3.77 20.34 33.52
C LEU A 43 -4.33 21.14 34.71
N SER A 44 -3.46 21.51 35.67
CA SER A 44 -3.83 22.31 36.83
C SER A 44 -4.37 23.67 36.42
N ARG A 45 -3.72 24.34 35.48
CA ARG A 45 -4.11 25.65 34.97
C ARG A 45 -5.45 25.59 34.23
N ALA A 46 -5.67 24.57 33.40
CA ALA A 46 -6.95 24.34 32.72
C ALA A 46 -8.09 24.15 33.71
N GLY A 47 -7.84 23.42 34.80
CA GLY A 47 -8.80 23.26 35.89
C GLY A 47 -9.13 24.56 36.68
N GLN A 48 -8.13 25.43 36.86
CA GLN A 48 -8.34 26.75 37.50
C GLN A 48 -9.13 27.69 36.62
N GLU A 49 -8.84 27.76 35.34
CA GLU A 49 -9.52 28.62 34.38
C GLU A 49 -11.01 28.25 34.20
N ARG A 50 -11.32 26.93 34.27
CA ARG A 50 -12.69 26.44 34.33
C ARG A 50 -13.48 27.06 35.51
N LYS A 51 -12.91 27.05 36.70
CA LYS A 51 -13.54 27.62 37.89
C LYS A 51 -13.80 29.14 37.73
N HIS A 52 -12.85 29.83 37.12
CA HIS A 52 -12.94 31.25 36.84
C HIS A 52 -14.06 31.60 35.84
N LEU A 53 -14.17 30.77 34.75
CA LEU A 53 -15.15 30.96 33.69
C LEU A 53 -16.54 30.36 34.00
N ARG A 54 -16.77 29.75 35.16
CA ARG A 54 -18.03 29.12 35.61
C ARG A 54 -18.64 28.16 34.58
N LYS A 55 -17.81 27.34 33.93
CA LYS A 55 -18.28 26.36 32.94
C LYS A 55 -18.72 25.05 33.61
N GLU A 56 -19.83 24.47 33.14
CA GLU A 56 -20.43 23.25 33.70
C GLU A 56 -19.71 21.95 33.25
N TYR A 57 -18.86 22.01 32.22
CA TYR A 57 -18.13 20.86 31.71
C TYR A 57 -16.66 20.79 32.21
N ASP A 58 -16.18 19.58 32.39
CA ASP A 58 -14.77 19.32 32.78
C ASP A 58 -13.89 19.45 31.57
N VAL A 59 -12.85 20.26 31.67
CA VAL A 59 -11.77 20.30 30.68
C VAL A 59 -10.62 19.47 31.21
N SER A 60 -10.43 18.30 30.60
CA SER A 60 -9.32 17.40 30.90
C SER A 60 -8.75 16.88 29.59
N PHE A 61 -7.50 16.50 29.60
CA PHE A 61 -6.85 15.83 28.47
C PHE A 61 -5.91 14.76 28.99
N SER A 62 -5.67 13.75 28.17
CA SER A 62 -4.66 12.73 28.41
C SER A 62 -3.44 13.04 27.55
N TYR A 63 -2.26 12.63 27.98
CA TYR A 63 -1.03 12.82 27.24
C TYR A 63 -0.07 11.64 27.43
N GLY A 64 0.77 11.42 26.43
CA GLY A 64 1.93 10.53 26.53
C GLY A 64 3.19 11.30 26.17
N ILE A 65 4.33 10.88 26.68
CA ILE A 65 5.61 11.55 26.47
C ILE A 65 6.60 10.55 25.88
N ALA A 66 7.18 10.88 24.72
CA ALA A 66 8.28 10.13 24.13
C ALA A 66 9.53 10.99 24.09
N GLU A 67 10.64 10.46 24.57
CA GLU A 67 11.95 11.12 24.55
C GLU A 67 12.68 10.76 23.27
N VAL A 68 13.35 11.75 22.66
CA VAL A 68 14.10 11.61 21.41
C VAL A 68 15.52 12.09 21.63
N TYR A 69 16.50 11.25 21.31
CA TYR A 69 17.92 11.56 21.43
C TYR A 69 18.55 11.85 20.08
N PRO A 70 19.61 12.68 20.02
CA PRO A 70 20.40 12.84 18.81
C PRO A 70 20.96 11.49 18.35
N GLY A 71 20.56 11.04 17.15
CA GLY A 71 20.96 9.75 16.61
C GLY A 71 19.85 8.69 16.62
N ASP A 72 18.67 8.97 17.16
CA ASP A 72 17.50 8.10 16.98
C ASP A 72 17.12 8.03 15.49
N MET A 73 17.15 6.82 14.94
CA MET A 73 16.86 6.54 13.52
C MET A 73 15.37 6.28 13.24
N GLY A 74 14.50 6.49 14.22
CA GLY A 74 13.04 6.29 14.07
C GLY A 74 12.38 7.42 13.29
N SER A 75 11.31 7.09 12.56
CA SER A 75 10.48 8.10 11.90
C SER A 75 9.71 8.96 12.92
N VAL A 76 9.22 10.12 12.48
CA VAL A 76 8.36 10.98 13.32
C VAL A 76 7.09 10.23 13.72
N GLU A 77 6.56 9.39 12.84
CA GLU A 77 5.40 8.54 13.08
C GLU A 77 5.66 7.53 14.21
N ASP A 78 6.84 6.92 14.27
CA ASP A 78 7.22 5.98 15.35
C ASP A 78 7.29 6.68 16.72
N ILE A 79 7.78 7.91 16.74
CA ILE A 79 7.87 8.72 17.97
C ILE A 79 6.46 9.09 18.45
N ILE A 80 5.60 9.52 17.54
CA ILE A 80 4.20 9.85 17.84
C ILE A 80 3.46 8.60 18.34
N SER A 81 3.65 7.45 17.71
CA SER A 81 3.03 6.18 18.10
C SER A 81 3.42 5.77 19.53
N ARG A 82 4.69 5.89 19.90
CA ARG A 82 5.16 5.62 21.29
C ARG A 82 4.51 6.54 22.32
N ALA A 83 4.31 7.82 21.98
CA ALA A 83 3.63 8.76 22.86
C ALA A 83 2.12 8.45 22.96
N ASP A 84 1.51 8.05 21.85
CA ASP A 84 0.07 7.72 21.79
C ASP A 84 -0.28 6.48 22.62
N GLU A 85 0.56 5.44 22.59
CA GLU A 85 0.40 4.27 23.47
C GLU A 85 0.35 4.65 24.96
N GLN A 86 1.24 5.54 25.40
CA GLN A 86 1.24 6.02 26.78
C GLN A 86 0.02 6.87 27.11
N MET A 87 -0.39 7.73 26.19
CA MET A 87 -1.61 8.53 26.31
C MET A 87 -2.84 7.65 26.48
N TYR A 88 -2.93 6.57 25.71
CA TYR A 88 -4.06 5.63 25.78
C TYR A 88 -4.15 4.93 27.16
N VAL A 89 -3.01 4.52 27.73
CA VAL A 89 -2.97 3.94 29.07
C VAL A 89 -3.43 4.95 30.13
N GLN A 90 -2.99 6.19 30.04
CA GLN A 90 -3.41 7.27 30.96
C GLN A 90 -4.91 7.58 30.82
N LYS A 91 -5.44 7.67 29.59
CA LYS A 91 -6.85 7.87 29.30
C LYS A 91 -7.74 6.80 29.91
N ARG A 92 -7.31 5.55 29.82
CA ARG A 92 -8.00 4.41 30.43
C ARG A 92 -8.00 4.47 31.97
N GLY A 93 -6.87 4.84 32.56
CA GLY A 93 -6.75 5.07 34.01
C GLY A 93 -7.69 6.16 34.53
N TYR A 94 -7.75 7.28 33.81
CA TYR A 94 -8.63 8.40 34.16
C TYR A 94 -10.12 8.03 34.10
N HIS A 95 -10.56 7.27 33.11
CA HIS A 95 -11.94 6.81 33.04
C HIS A 95 -12.34 5.88 34.18
N ILE A 96 -11.42 5.00 34.59
CA ILE A 96 -11.61 4.11 35.73
C ILE A 96 -11.72 4.91 37.04
N GLU A 97 -10.84 5.88 37.22
CA GLU A 97 -10.84 6.71 38.45
C GLU A 97 -12.05 7.65 38.54
N ARG A 98 -12.50 8.20 37.42
CA ARG A 98 -13.74 8.97 37.31
C ARG A 98 -14.99 8.11 37.60
N ALA A 99 -15.02 6.90 37.13
CA ALA A 99 -16.08 5.92 37.44
C ALA A 99 -16.07 5.57 38.94
N ARG A 100 -14.89 5.35 39.55
CA ARG A 100 -14.72 5.10 40.98
C ARG A 100 -15.18 6.30 41.84
N ARG A 101 -14.88 7.51 41.38
CA ARG A 101 -15.29 8.74 42.09
C ARG A 101 -16.81 8.94 42.04
N ARG A 102 -17.45 8.71 40.91
CA ARG A 102 -18.91 8.73 40.75
C ARG A 102 -19.61 7.65 41.59
N LEU A 103 -18.97 6.50 41.75
CA LEU A 103 -19.47 5.44 42.63
C LEU A 103 -19.32 5.82 44.11
N ARG A 104 -18.21 6.47 44.53
CA ARG A 104 -18.04 6.97 45.91
C ARG A 104 -19.03 8.07 46.25
N GLU A 105 -19.26 9.03 45.35
CA GLU A 105 -20.24 10.13 45.55
C GLU A 105 -21.68 9.62 45.62
N LYS A 106 -22.00 8.43 45.09
CA LYS A 106 -23.29 7.76 45.24
C LYS A 106 -23.40 6.87 46.48
N SER A 107 -22.30 6.53 47.12
CA SER A 107 -22.27 5.60 48.27
C SER A 107 -22.24 6.27 49.65
N GLU A 108 -22.20 7.59 49.71
CA GLU A 108 -22.32 8.31 51.00
C GLU A 108 -23.77 8.37 51.51
N GLY A 109 -24.43 7.20 51.59
CA GLY A 109 -25.82 7.19 52.09
C GLY A 109 -26.47 5.80 52.27
N ARG A 110 -25.78 4.74 51.92
CA ARG A 110 -26.31 3.37 52.21
C ARG A 110 -25.15 2.40 52.45
N ASP A 111 -25.10 1.88 53.67
CA ASP A 111 -24.33 0.70 54.02
C ASP A 111 -25.07 -0.55 53.46
N GLU A 112 -24.97 -0.72 52.12
CA GLU A 112 -25.41 -1.96 51.47
C GLU A 112 -24.16 -2.80 51.33
N THR A 113 -23.97 -3.77 52.23
CA THR A 113 -23.06 -4.88 52.01
C THR A 113 -23.50 -5.59 50.75
N PHE A 114 -22.66 -5.48 49.69
CA PHE A 114 -22.86 -6.23 48.44
C PHE A 114 -22.54 -7.69 48.71
N ASP A 115 -23.55 -8.44 49.19
CA ASP A 115 -23.41 -9.86 49.46
C ASP A 115 -23.78 -10.66 48.21
N TYR A 116 -22.83 -11.45 47.70
CA TYR A 116 -23.02 -12.25 46.52
C TYR A 116 -22.47 -13.68 46.72
N ASN A 117 -23.13 -14.65 46.12
CA ASN A 117 -22.64 -16.01 46.07
C ASN A 117 -21.50 -16.08 45.05
N GLY A 118 -20.25 -16.33 45.51
CA GLY A 118 -19.05 -16.39 44.66
C GLY A 118 -19.15 -17.49 43.58
N GLU A 119 -19.91 -18.53 43.80
CA GLU A 119 -20.14 -19.61 42.82
C GLU A 119 -21.02 -19.13 41.66
N CYS A 120 -22.15 -18.50 41.97
CA CYS A 120 -23.01 -17.87 40.97
C CYS A 120 -22.32 -16.78 40.19
N LEU A 121 -21.45 -15.98 40.82
CA LEU A 121 -20.67 -14.98 40.15
C LEU A 121 -19.67 -15.57 39.18
N TYR A 122 -18.96 -16.64 39.58
CA TYR A 122 -18.02 -17.34 38.69
C TYR A 122 -18.76 -17.95 37.48
N GLU A 123 -19.90 -18.58 37.68
CA GLU A 123 -20.71 -19.15 36.59
C GLU A 123 -21.22 -18.07 35.63
N ALA A 124 -21.73 -16.95 36.15
CA ALA A 124 -22.20 -15.85 35.36
C ALA A 124 -21.08 -15.22 34.52
N LEU A 125 -19.90 -14.99 35.11
CA LEU A 125 -18.74 -14.49 34.40
C LEU A 125 -18.23 -15.46 33.34
N SER A 126 -18.16 -16.76 33.66
CA SER A 126 -17.72 -17.79 32.70
C SER A 126 -18.69 -17.96 31.54
N ALA A 127 -19.99 -17.76 31.74
CA ALA A 127 -21.00 -17.82 30.68
C ALA A 127 -21.09 -16.56 29.84
N SER A 128 -20.54 -15.45 30.32
CA SER A 128 -20.61 -14.14 29.64
C SER A 128 -19.39 -13.84 28.72
N THR A 129 -18.42 -14.74 28.64
CA THR A 129 -17.20 -14.57 27.86
C THR A 129 -16.77 -15.86 27.17
N ASP A 130 -16.13 -15.75 26.02
CA ASP A 130 -15.47 -16.87 25.33
C ASP A 130 -14.08 -17.18 25.91
N ASP A 131 -13.58 -16.36 26.84
CA ASP A 131 -12.35 -16.61 27.57
C ASP A 131 -12.57 -17.60 28.73
N TYR A 132 -11.56 -18.38 29.06
CA TYR A 132 -11.59 -19.30 30.19
C TYR A 132 -11.30 -18.55 31.49
N ILE A 133 -12.34 -18.25 32.26
CA ILE A 133 -12.20 -17.68 33.60
C ILE A 133 -11.65 -18.73 34.55
N PHE A 134 -10.59 -18.42 35.29
CA PHE A 134 -10.06 -19.32 36.31
C PHE A 134 -10.00 -18.64 37.68
N VAL A 135 -10.13 -19.44 38.71
CA VAL A 135 -9.98 -19.03 40.11
C VAL A 135 -9.19 -20.11 40.84
N GLY A 136 -8.10 -19.74 41.51
CA GLY A 136 -7.24 -20.64 42.25
C GLY A 136 -7.11 -20.22 43.72
N ASN A 137 -7.27 -21.15 44.60
CA ASN A 137 -6.96 -20.98 46.02
C ASN A 137 -5.49 -21.34 46.24
N MET A 138 -4.68 -20.32 46.57
CA MET A 138 -3.24 -20.47 46.67
C MET A 138 -2.80 -21.22 47.93
N LYS A 139 -3.64 -21.24 48.99
CA LYS A 139 -3.34 -21.96 50.23
C LYS A 139 -3.51 -23.47 50.04
N THR A 140 -4.42 -23.89 49.15
CA THR A 140 -4.73 -25.32 48.94
C THR A 140 -4.20 -25.84 47.59
N GLY A 141 -3.73 -24.99 46.69
CA GLY A 141 -3.30 -25.36 45.34
C GLY A 141 -4.42 -25.85 44.43
N VAL A 142 -5.67 -25.56 44.79
CA VAL A 142 -6.86 -26.01 44.02
C VAL A 142 -7.33 -24.89 43.11
N PHE A 143 -7.44 -25.18 41.82
CA PHE A 143 -7.90 -24.26 40.78
C PHE A 143 -9.23 -24.72 40.18
N ARG A 144 -10.10 -23.79 39.86
CA ARG A 144 -11.34 -24.03 39.11
C ARG A 144 -11.21 -23.39 37.71
N TYR A 145 -11.58 -24.19 36.70
CA TYR A 145 -11.62 -23.82 35.30
C TYR A 145 -13.03 -24.08 34.74
N PRO A 146 -13.44 -23.41 33.64
CA PRO A 146 -14.72 -23.70 32.97
C PRO A 146 -14.67 -25.05 32.29
N GLN A 147 -15.84 -25.65 32.09
CA GLN A 147 -16.02 -26.98 31.47
C GLN A 147 -15.39 -27.01 30.07
N SER A 148 -15.59 -25.97 29.29
CA SER A 148 -15.01 -25.85 27.93
C SER A 148 -13.49 -25.96 27.90
N MET A 149 -12.80 -25.41 28.91
CA MET A 149 -11.36 -25.54 29.03
C MET A 149 -10.94 -26.96 29.45
N ALA A 150 -11.69 -27.55 30.37
CA ALA A 150 -11.43 -28.92 30.81
C ALA A 150 -11.53 -29.92 29.63
N GLU A 151 -12.51 -29.75 28.78
CA GLU A 151 -12.71 -30.59 27.59
C GLU A 151 -11.64 -30.35 26.53
N GLU A 152 -11.24 -29.08 26.28
CA GLU A 152 -10.29 -28.75 25.24
C GLU A 152 -8.84 -29.17 25.56
N PHE A 153 -8.45 -29.09 26.83
CA PHE A 153 -7.09 -29.42 27.28
C PHE A 153 -6.99 -30.73 28.06
N GLY A 154 -8.09 -31.48 28.20
CA GLY A 154 -8.10 -32.77 28.88
C GLY A 154 -7.81 -32.65 30.37
N LEU A 155 -8.30 -31.59 31.03
CA LEU A 155 -8.19 -31.47 32.48
C LEU A 155 -9.00 -32.56 33.18
N PRO A 156 -8.60 -33.02 34.36
CA PRO A 156 -9.31 -34.08 35.09
C PRO A 156 -10.73 -33.70 35.55
N GLY A 157 -11.10 -32.42 35.34
CA GLY A 157 -12.41 -31.87 35.63
C GLY A 157 -12.33 -30.36 35.78
N GLN A 158 -13.44 -29.71 36.13
CA GLN A 158 -13.47 -28.28 36.38
C GLN A 158 -12.62 -27.85 37.58
N VAL A 159 -12.46 -28.75 38.56
CA VAL A 159 -11.66 -28.49 39.77
C VAL A 159 -10.41 -29.36 39.72
N VAL A 160 -9.26 -28.68 39.58
CA VAL A 160 -7.94 -29.31 39.40
C VAL A 160 -7.10 -29.06 40.65
N ARG A 161 -6.58 -30.13 41.25
CA ARG A 161 -5.55 -30.05 42.29
C ARG A 161 -4.19 -30.07 41.64
N GLU A 162 -3.23 -29.38 42.26
CA GLU A 162 -1.85 -29.26 41.72
C GLU A 162 -1.81 -28.78 40.27
N ALA A 163 -2.61 -27.77 39.94
CA ALA A 163 -2.80 -27.27 38.60
C ALA A 163 -1.49 -26.92 37.87
N ALA A 164 -0.49 -26.39 38.61
CA ALA A 164 0.82 -26.05 38.03
C ALA A 164 1.55 -27.28 37.47
N ALA A 165 1.51 -28.41 38.16
CA ALA A 165 2.11 -29.65 37.69
C ALA A 165 1.43 -30.22 36.46
N PHE A 166 0.09 -30.11 36.40
CA PHE A 166 -0.69 -30.52 35.25
C PHE A 166 -0.40 -29.65 34.03
N TRP A 167 -0.41 -28.32 34.19
CA TRP A 167 -0.11 -27.39 33.10
C TRP A 167 1.31 -27.54 32.60
N GLY A 168 2.29 -27.79 33.46
CA GLY A 168 3.68 -28.03 33.05
C GLY A 168 3.85 -29.12 32.01
N GLN A 169 2.97 -30.15 32.01
CA GLN A 169 2.98 -31.24 31.03
C GLN A 169 2.39 -30.84 29.66
N LEU A 170 1.56 -29.81 29.63
CA LEU A 170 0.87 -29.33 28.45
C LEU A 170 1.61 -28.17 27.77
N ILE A 171 2.52 -27.48 28.47
CA ILE A 171 3.24 -26.33 27.94
C ILE A 171 4.28 -26.76 26.92
N HIS A 172 4.45 -25.96 25.88
CA HIS A 172 5.46 -26.21 24.86
C HIS A 172 6.88 -26.08 25.47
N PRO A 173 7.82 -27.02 25.18
CA PRO A 173 9.16 -27.01 25.80
C PRO A 173 9.94 -25.69 25.72
N HIS A 174 9.77 -24.91 24.64
CA HIS A 174 10.41 -23.60 24.51
C HIS A 174 9.79 -22.52 25.41
N ASP A 175 8.56 -22.69 25.86
CA ASP A 175 7.83 -21.71 26.66
C ASP A 175 7.82 -22.08 28.15
N GLU A 176 8.26 -23.31 28.50
CA GLU A 176 8.22 -23.87 29.85
C GLU A 176 9.01 -23.05 30.86
N ALA A 177 10.23 -22.67 30.53
CA ALA A 177 11.08 -21.89 31.43
C ALA A 177 10.44 -20.53 31.78
N TYR A 178 9.90 -19.84 30.79
CA TYR A 178 9.24 -18.54 30.96
C TYR A 178 7.93 -18.68 31.76
N PHE A 179 7.15 -19.72 31.47
CA PHE A 179 5.93 -20.04 32.19
C PHE A 179 6.19 -20.33 33.68
N LEU A 180 7.20 -21.14 33.98
CA LEU A 180 7.58 -21.47 35.36
C LEU A 180 8.12 -20.26 36.12
N GLU A 181 8.97 -19.45 35.50
CA GLU A 181 9.51 -18.24 36.12
C GLU A 181 8.42 -17.24 36.49
N SER A 182 7.45 -17.01 35.58
CA SER A 182 6.34 -16.11 35.83
C SER A 182 5.43 -16.60 36.96
N ASN A 183 5.11 -17.90 36.99
CA ASN A 183 4.32 -18.49 38.09
C ASN A 183 5.07 -18.42 39.42
N GLN A 184 6.40 -18.66 39.45
CA GLN A 184 7.21 -18.55 40.64
C GLN A 184 7.29 -17.11 41.15
N SER A 185 7.36 -16.12 40.24
CA SER A 185 7.34 -14.69 40.60
C SER A 185 6.08 -14.29 41.36
N ILE A 186 4.93 -14.84 40.94
CA ILE A 186 3.64 -14.66 41.63
C ILE A 186 3.61 -15.37 42.97
N ALA A 187 4.08 -16.62 43.02
CA ALA A 187 4.11 -17.40 44.25
C ALA A 187 5.02 -16.78 45.31
N ASP A 188 6.18 -16.31 44.93
CA ASP A 188 7.17 -15.64 45.78
C ASP A 188 6.75 -14.22 46.22
N GLY A 189 5.70 -13.69 45.65
CA GLY A 189 5.22 -12.36 45.99
C GLY A 189 6.02 -11.22 45.37
N ARG A 190 6.82 -11.48 44.34
CA ARG A 190 7.55 -10.47 43.60
C ARG A 190 6.63 -9.66 42.69
N GLU A 191 5.56 -10.29 42.20
CA GLU A 191 4.54 -9.68 41.34
C GLU A 191 3.13 -10.10 41.75
N ASP A 192 2.14 -9.21 41.61
CA ASP A 192 0.74 -9.50 41.89
C ASP A 192 -0.08 -9.65 40.59
N TYR A 193 0.51 -9.37 39.45
CA TYR A 193 -0.11 -9.44 38.13
C TYR A 193 0.59 -10.44 37.25
N HIS A 194 -0.19 -11.35 36.67
CA HIS A 194 0.27 -12.33 35.69
C HIS A 194 -0.23 -11.94 34.31
N ASN A 195 0.66 -11.84 33.34
CA ASN A 195 0.31 -11.56 31.95
C ASN A 195 1.36 -12.17 31.03
N ILE A 196 1.10 -13.42 30.62
CA ILE A 196 2.02 -14.18 29.76
C ILE A 196 1.30 -14.81 28.59
N GLU A 197 2.04 -15.02 27.52
CA GLU A 197 1.63 -15.81 26.35
C GLU A 197 2.48 -17.07 26.27
N TYR A 198 1.83 -18.19 26.01
CA TYR A 198 2.49 -19.49 25.90
C TYR A 198 1.68 -20.44 25.03
N ARG A 199 2.31 -21.48 24.51
CA ARG A 199 1.66 -22.56 23.80
C ARG A 199 1.33 -23.70 24.74
N ALA A 200 0.10 -24.19 24.67
CA ALA A 200 -0.34 -25.40 25.35
C ALA A 200 -0.90 -26.41 24.36
N ARG A 201 -0.67 -27.70 24.62
CA ARG A 201 -1.13 -28.80 23.78
C ARG A 201 -2.54 -29.18 24.16
N ASN A 202 -3.48 -29.16 23.20
CA ASN A 202 -4.85 -29.59 23.40
C ASN A 202 -4.98 -31.12 23.31
N VAL A 203 -6.18 -31.65 23.55
CA VAL A 203 -6.50 -33.11 23.48
C VAL A 203 -6.30 -33.72 22.10
N ARG A 204 -6.26 -32.89 21.03
CA ARG A 204 -5.98 -33.32 19.65
C ARG A 204 -4.48 -33.35 19.31
N GLY A 205 -3.63 -32.97 20.28
CA GLY A 205 -2.20 -32.88 20.08
C GLY A 205 -1.72 -31.58 19.40
N GLU A 206 -2.61 -30.60 19.18
CA GLU A 206 -2.31 -29.33 18.54
C GLU A 206 -1.78 -28.31 19.55
N TRP A 207 -0.79 -27.50 19.14
CA TRP A 207 -0.27 -26.41 19.95
C TRP A 207 -1.14 -25.15 19.80
N ILE A 208 -1.78 -24.74 20.89
CA ILE A 208 -2.69 -23.59 20.95
C ILE A 208 -1.99 -22.44 21.68
N TRP A 209 -1.96 -21.25 21.08
CA TRP A 209 -1.50 -20.05 21.73
C TRP A 209 -2.54 -19.56 22.75
N LEU A 210 -2.12 -19.45 23.99
CA LEU A 210 -2.90 -18.94 25.10
C LEU A 210 -2.26 -17.67 25.67
N ARG A 211 -3.10 -16.71 26.06
CA ARG A 211 -2.71 -15.56 26.88
C ARG A 211 -3.39 -15.68 28.23
N CYS A 212 -2.59 -15.84 29.28
CA CYS A 212 -3.08 -15.85 30.66
C CYS A 212 -2.91 -14.48 31.30
N ARG A 213 -3.99 -13.92 31.82
CA ARG A 213 -4.00 -12.70 32.61
C ARG A 213 -4.67 -12.97 33.93
N GLY A 214 -3.94 -12.74 35.04
CA GLY A 214 -4.46 -12.98 36.37
C GLY A 214 -3.96 -11.95 37.36
N LYS A 215 -4.66 -11.88 38.49
CA LYS A 215 -4.28 -11.06 39.62
C LYS A 215 -4.27 -11.90 40.89
N MET A 216 -3.19 -11.76 41.66
CA MET A 216 -3.07 -12.29 43.00
C MET A 216 -3.76 -11.37 44.00
N LEU A 217 -4.63 -11.94 44.82
CA LEU A 217 -5.15 -11.27 46.00
C LEU A 217 -4.52 -11.89 47.23
N ARG A 218 -4.09 -11.02 48.18
CA ARG A 218 -3.43 -11.42 49.40
C ARG A 218 -4.36 -11.25 50.60
N ASP A 219 -4.17 -12.06 51.62
CA ASP A 219 -4.86 -11.90 52.89
C ASP A 219 -4.33 -10.71 53.70
N LYS A 220 -4.89 -10.48 54.88
CA LYS A 220 -4.55 -9.36 55.78
C LYS A 220 -3.10 -9.40 56.24
N ASP A 221 -2.46 -10.55 56.20
CA ASP A 221 -1.07 -10.79 56.59
C ASP A 221 -0.11 -10.76 55.41
N GLY A 222 -0.60 -10.37 54.23
CA GLY A 222 0.17 -10.26 52.98
C GLY A 222 0.45 -11.60 52.29
N GLN A 223 -0.17 -12.72 52.76
CA GLN A 223 0.05 -14.03 52.14
C GLN A 223 -0.84 -14.25 50.95
N PRO A 224 -0.38 -14.98 49.89
CA PRO A 224 -1.18 -15.33 48.73
C PRO A 224 -2.45 -16.09 49.16
N GLU A 225 -3.62 -15.57 48.79
CA GLU A 225 -4.93 -16.19 49.13
C GLU A 225 -5.67 -16.66 47.90
N LEU A 226 -5.88 -15.76 46.93
CA LEU A 226 -6.70 -16.07 45.75
C LEU A 226 -5.98 -15.57 44.50
N PHE A 227 -5.84 -16.45 43.51
CA PHE A 227 -5.37 -16.08 42.16
C PHE A 227 -6.53 -16.26 41.18
N ALA A 228 -6.96 -15.16 40.57
CA ALA A 228 -8.08 -15.15 39.64
C ALA A 228 -7.75 -14.40 38.36
N GLY A 229 -8.29 -14.90 37.25
CA GLY A 229 -8.01 -14.29 35.96
C GLY A 229 -8.75 -14.93 34.80
N MET A 230 -8.25 -14.67 33.61
CA MET A 230 -8.77 -15.24 32.38
C MET A 230 -7.64 -15.76 31.51
N ILE A 231 -7.91 -16.85 30.80
CA ILE A 231 -7.05 -17.40 29.77
C ILE A 231 -7.79 -17.24 28.44
N SER A 232 -7.20 -16.50 27.52
CA SER A 232 -7.71 -16.27 26.18
C SER A 232 -7.05 -17.24 25.21
N ASN A 233 -7.85 -18.00 24.45
CA ASN A 233 -7.36 -18.76 23.31
C ASN A 233 -7.18 -17.78 22.13
N LEU A 234 -5.92 -17.44 21.81
CA LEU A 234 -5.60 -16.47 20.78
C LEU A 234 -5.97 -16.97 19.38
N GLY A 235 -6.07 -18.29 19.19
CA GLY A 235 -6.55 -18.87 17.94
C GLY A 235 -8.08 -18.75 17.75
N LYS A 236 -8.86 -18.82 18.84
CA LYS A 236 -10.33 -18.70 18.77
C LYS A 236 -10.83 -17.26 18.72
N LYS A 237 -10.13 -16.34 19.35
CA LYS A 237 -10.55 -14.93 19.47
C LYS A 237 -10.48 -14.14 18.18
N ASN A 238 -9.77 -14.64 17.16
CA ASN A 238 -9.48 -13.95 15.91
C ASN A 238 -9.97 -14.73 14.67
N GLN A 239 -11.18 -15.26 14.68
CA GLN A 239 -11.74 -15.92 13.48
C GLN A 239 -12.38 -14.91 12.52
N ILE A 240 -12.85 -13.79 13.03
CA ILE A 240 -13.62 -12.80 12.28
C ILE A 240 -12.87 -11.47 12.25
N ASP A 241 -12.80 -10.86 11.07
CA ASP A 241 -12.38 -9.48 10.89
C ASP A 241 -13.50 -8.53 11.37
N HIS A 242 -13.23 -7.75 12.40
CA HIS A 242 -14.23 -6.90 13.05
C HIS A 242 -14.76 -5.76 12.16
N MET A 243 -14.01 -5.36 11.14
CA MET A 243 -14.39 -4.29 10.22
C MET A 243 -15.42 -4.78 9.20
N THR A 244 -15.15 -5.91 8.57
CA THR A 244 -15.97 -6.44 7.48
C THR A 244 -16.98 -7.49 7.92
N GLY A 245 -16.80 -8.10 9.10
CA GLY A 245 -17.60 -9.25 9.59
C GLY A 245 -17.29 -10.56 8.87
N LEU A 246 -16.31 -10.62 8.01
CA LEU A 246 -15.87 -11.82 7.31
C LEU A 246 -14.93 -12.66 8.18
N TYR A 247 -14.78 -13.93 7.85
CA TYR A 247 -13.67 -14.72 8.39
C TYR A 247 -12.33 -14.10 7.97
N ASN A 248 -11.35 -14.16 8.88
CA ASN A 248 -10.03 -13.59 8.66
C ASN A 248 -9.04 -14.58 8.04
N LYS A 249 -7.78 -14.14 7.87
CA LYS A 249 -6.70 -14.94 7.27
C LYS A 249 -6.38 -16.24 8.03
N TYR A 250 -6.61 -16.29 9.34
CA TYR A 250 -6.33 -17.48 10.13
C TYR A 250 -7.37 -18.58 9.85
N GLU A 251 -8.65 -18.19 9.75
CA GLU A 251 -9.71 -19.10 9.31
C GLU A 251 -9.56 -19.51 7.84
N PHE A 252 -9.10 -18.61 6.98
CA PHE A 252 -8.77 -18.93 5.59
C PHE A 252 -7.74 -20.04 5.51
N GLU A 253 -6.62 -19.88 6.19
CA GLU A 253 -5.57 -20.90 6.28
C GLU A 253 -6.07 -22.20 6.89
N GLY A 254 -6.78 -22.10 8.02
CA GLY A 254 -7.32 -23.25 8.74
C GLY A 254 -8.29 -24.07 7.90
N ASN A 255 -9.22 -23.41 7.20
CA ASN A 255 -10.19 -24.07 6.34
C ASN A 255 -9.53 -24.72 5.12
N ILE A 256 -8.59 -24.06 4.47
CA ILE A 256 -7.86 -24.66 3.35
C ILE A 256 -7.10 -25.92 3.80
N LYS A 257 -6.34 -25.84 4.92
CA LYS A 257 -5.60 -26.99 5.47
C LYS A 257 -6.53 -28.14 5.82
N LYS A 258 -7.70 -27.84 6.40
CA LYS A 258 -8.72 -28.83 6.73
C LYS A 258 -9.24 -29.55 5.49
N TYR A 259 -9.60 -28.80 4.43
CA TYR A 259 -10.09 -29.37 3.17
C TYR A 259 -9.01 -30.16 2.44
N LEU A 260 -7.75 -29.70 2.45
CA LEU A 260 -6.62 -30.44 1.87
C LEU A 260 -6.31 -31.74 2.62
N ALA A 261 -6.58 -31.81 3.93
CA ALA A 261 -6.38 -33.02 4.74
C ALA A 261 -7.51 -34.07 4.54
N ASP A 262 -8.72 -33.62 4.25
CA ASP A 262 -9.89 -34.48 4.06
C ASP A 262 -10.04 -34.92 2.59
N ARG A 263 -9.17 -35.85 2.19
CA ARG A 263 -9.11 -36.40 0.81
C ARG A 263 -10.36 -37.11 0.33
N LYS A 264 -11.37 -37.29 1.19
CA LYS A 264 -12.59 -38.02 0.85
C LYS A 264 -13.71 -37.17 0.29
N CYS A 265 -13.62 -35.85 0.42
CA CYS A 265 -14.77 -34.98 0.14
C CYS A 265 -14.65 -34.14 -1.13
N MET A 266 -13.45 -33.86 -1.72
CA MET A 266 -13.34 -33.00 -2.89
C MET A 266 -12.12 -33.31 -3.76
N ASP A 267 -12.34 -33.38 -5.08
CA ASP A 267 -11.29 -33.61 -6.09
C ASP A 267 -10.52 -32.32 -6.42
N SER A 268 -11.08 -31.14 -6.14
CA SER A 268 -10.46 -29.85 -6.43
C SER A 268 -10.84 -28.77 -5.43
N ILE A 269 -9.92 -27.85 -5.17
CA ILE A 269 -10.10 -26.63 -4.38
C ILE A 269 -9.54 -25.48 -5.17
N GLY A 270 -10.36 -24.46 -5.44
CA GLY A 270 -9.92 -23.22 -6.05
C GLY A 270 -9.66 -22.15 -4.98
N LEU A 271 -8.57 -21.43 -5.16
CA LEU A 271 -8.16 -20.31 -4.32
C LEU A 271 -8.06 -19.06 -5.18
N MET A 272 -8.85 -18.04 -4.88
CA MET A 272 -8.77 -16.74 -5.53
C MET A 272 -8.39 -15.69 -4.50
N VAL A 273 -7.34 -14.92 -4.78
CA VAL A 273 -6.99 -13.73 -4.01
C VAL A 273 -7.42 -12.51 -4.81
N LEU A 274 -8.15 -11.62 -4.16
CA LEU A 274 -8.65 -10.36 -4.70
C LEU A 274 -7.98 -9.19 -4.00
N ASP A 275 -7.72 -8.13 -4.72
CA ASP A 275 -7.17 -6.88 -4.19
C ASP A 275 -7.91 -5.69 -4.81
N MET A 276 -8.15 -4.65 -4.01
CA MET A 276 -8.84 -3.44 -4.44
C MET A 276 -7.87 -2.49 -5.13
N ASP A 277 -8.03 -2.33 -6.44
CA ASP A 277 -7.14 -1.49 -7.24
C ASP A 277 -7.14 -0.03 -6.78
N SER A 278 -5.94 0.47 -6.43
CA SER A 278 -5.73 1.87 -6.05
C SER A 278 -6.53 2.32 -4.81
N PHE A 279 -6.81 1.41 -3.87
CA PHE A 279 -7.53 1.70 -2.63
C PHE A 279 -6.87 2.82 -1.80
N LYS A 280 -5.54 2.90 -1.82
CA LYS A 280 -4.80 4.01 -1.18
C LYS A 280 -5.29 5.37 -1.65
N ASN A 281 -5.58 5.54 -2.95
CA ASN A 281 -6.07 6.82 -3.49
C ASN A 281 -7.42 7.23 -2.90
N ILE A 282 -8.26 6.27 -2.51
CA ILE A 282 -9.54 6.54 -1.82
C ILE A 282 -9.28 7.10 -0.43
N ASN A 283 -8.34 6.50 0.31
CA ASN A 283 -7.94 7.00 1.64
C ASN A 283 -7.31 8.39 1.56
N ASP A 284 -6.48 8.63 0.56
CA ASP A 284 -5.80 9.91 0.36
C ASP A 284 -6.79 11.02 -0.07
N LEU A 285 -7.81 10.67 -0.87
CA LEU A 285 -8.81 11.63 -1.37
C LEU A 285 -9.87 12.00 -0.31
N TYR A 286 -10.28 11.05 0.51
CA TYR A 286 -11.38 11.27 1.44
C TYR A 286 -10.96 11.22 2.92
N ASP A 287 -10.57 10.13 3.45
CA ASP A 287 -9.95 9.81 4.73
C ASP A 287 -10.01 8.30 5.00
N ARG A 288 -9.32 7.81 6.04
CA ARG A 288 -9.32 6.39 6.42
C ARG A 288 -10.71 5.89 6.82
N SER A 289 -11.53 6.70 7.48
CA SER A 289 -12.87 6.30 7.91
C SER A 289 -13.78 6.02 6.70
N PHE A 290 -13.64 6.81 5.64
CA PHE A 290 -14.34 6.56 4.38
C PHE A 290 -13.82 5.29 3.69
N GLY A 291 -12.50 5.06 3.69
CA GLY A 291 -11.91 3.83 3.18
C GLY A 291 -12.39 2.58 3.91
N ASP A 292 -12.52 2.64 5.23
CA ASP A 292 -13.04 1.55 6.05
C ASP A 292 -14.50 1.18 5.66
N GLU A 293 -15.33 2.19 5.38
CA GLU A 293 -16.68 1.96 4.87
C GLU A 293 -16.69 1.39 3.45
N VAL A 294 -15.82 1.86 2.58
CA VAL A 294 -15.65 1.30 1.23
C VAL A 294 -15.24 -0.17 1.29
N LEU A 295 -14.34 -0.55 2.19
CA LEU A 295 -13.96 -1.94 2.44
C LEU A 295 -15.16 -2.78 2.90
N ARG A 296 -15.96 -2.27 3.83
CA ARG A 296 -17.16 -2.96 4.34
C ARG A 296 -18.20 -3.17 3.24
N ILE A 297 -18.44 -2.14 2.43
CA ILE A 297 -19.38 -2.22 1.30
C ILE A 297 -18.85 -3.21 0.25
N THR A 298 -17.57 -3.19 -0.04
CA THR A 298 -16.92 -4.14 -0.98
C THR A 298 -17.10 -5.57 -0.48
N ALA A 299 -16.81 -5.84 0.79
CA ALA A 299 -17.00 -7.15 1.40
C ALA A 299 -18.42 -7.66 1.25
N GLN A 300 -19.43 -6.83 1.57
CA GLN A 300 -20.86 -7.19 1.44
C GLN A 300 -21.27 -7.45 -0.01
N LYS A 301 -20.83 -6.60 -0.95
CA LYS A 301 -21.13 -6.77 -2.37
C LYS A 301 -20.50 -8.06 -2.92
N VAL A 302 -19.23 -8.31 -2.63
CA VAL A 302 -18.54 -9.53 -3.07
C VAL A 302 -19.27 -10.75 -2.49
N ALA A 303 -19.53 -10.78 -1.18
CA ALA A 303 -20.23 -11.88 -0.53
C ALA A 303 -21.60 -12.18 -1.16
N SER A 304 -22.37 -11.15 -1.51
CA SER A 304 -23.70 -11.29 -2.12
C SER A 304 -23.69 -11.88 -3.54
N MET A 305 -22.54 -11.88 -4.21
CA MET A 305 -22.39 -12.38 -5.57
C MET A 305 -21.78 -13.78 -5.65
N LEU A 306 -21.33 -14.31 -4.52
CA LEU A 306 -20.69 -15.62 -4.46
C LEU A 306 -21.73 -16.75 -4.48
N PRO A 307 -21.42 -17.88 -5.14
CA PRO A 307 -22.25 -19.09 -5.08
C PRO A 307 -22.08 -19.78 -3.70
N PRO A 308 -23.02 -20.72 -3.36
CA PRO A 308 -22.99 -21.40 -2.04
C PRO A 308 -21.73 -22.22 -1.74
N ASN A 309 -21.00 -22.66 -2.77
CA ASN A 309 -19.74 -23.40 -2.64
C ASN A 309 -18.51 -22.50 -2.55
N ALA A 310 -18.69 -21.18 -2.47
CA ALA A 310 -17.61 -20.22 -2.33
C ALA A 310 -17.72 -19.50 -0.97
N MET A 311 -16.58 -19.35 -0.29
CA MET A 311 -16.46 -18.66 0.99
C MET A 311 -15.53 -17.48 0.85
N LEU A 312 -15.95 -16.31 1.38
CA LEU A 312 -15.17 -15.07 1.37
C LEU A 312 -14.48 -14.82 2.70
N TYR A 313 -13.24 -14.39 2.62
CA TYR A 313 -12.37 -14.09 3.77
C TYR A 313 -11.73 -12.70 3.58
N ARG A 314 -11.43 -12.03 4.68
CA ARG A 314 -10.55 -10.85 4.71
C ARG A 314 -9.14 -11.31 5.03
N LEU A 315 -8.18 -11.03 4.16
CA LEU A 315 -6.79 -11.45 4.36
C LEU A 315 -5.97 -10.39 5.08
N ASP A 316 -5.76 -9.26 4.43
CA ASP A 316 -5.01 -8.14 5.01
C ASP A 316 -5.33 -6.84 4.22
N GLY A 317 -5.22 -5.68 4.86
CA GLY A 317 -5.40 -4.38 4.17
C GLY A 317 -6.66 -4.34 3.29
N ASP A 318 -6.50 -4.26 1.99
CA ASP A 318 -7.52 -4.27 0.95
C ASP A 318 -7.63 -5.60 0.19
N GLU A 319 -7.03 -6.68 0.76
CA GLU A 319 -7.03 -8.02 0.17
C GLU A 319 -8.13 -8.92 0.73
N PHE A 320 -8.79 -9.67 -0.15
CA PHE A 320 -9.79 -10.67 0.16
C PHE A 320 -9.38 -12.03 -0.43
N GLY A 321 -9.76 -13.11 0.26
CA GLY A 321 -9.60 -14.48 -0.22
C GLY A 321 -10.95 -15.12 -0.52
N ILE A 322 -11.08 -15.82 -1.64
CA ILE A 322 -12.22 -16.66 -1.94
C ILE A 322 -11.75 -18.10 -2.02
N LEU A 323 -12.33 -18.95 -1.21
CA LEU A 323 -12.16 -20.40 -1.25
C LEU A 323 -13.33 -21.00 -2.02
N LEU A 324 -13.06 -21.67 -3.13
CA LEU A 324 -14.05 -22.28 -4.02
C LEU A 324 -13.94 -23.80 -3.92
N LEU A 325 -14.97 -24.42 -3.36
CA LEU A 325 -14.99 -25.87 -3.13
C LEU A 325 -15.54 -26.61 -4.36
N GLY A 326 -14.72 -27.52 -4.92
CA GLY A 326 -15.08 -28.28 -6.12
C GLY A 326 -15.12 -27.46 -7.42
N GLY A 327 -14.71 -26.19 -7.39
CA GLY A 327 -14.75 -25.29 -8.53
C GLY A 327 -13.47 -25.36 -9.39
N ASP A 328 -13.63 -25.00 -10.65
CA ASP A 328 -12.55 -24.91 -11.62
C ASP A 328 -12.25 -23.45 -12.01
N ALA A 329 -11.24 -23.25 -12.87
CA ALA A 329 -10.85 -21.93 -13.37
C ALA A 329 -11.98 -21.22 -14.18
N LYS A 330 -12.91 -21.99 -14.78
CA LYS A 330 -14.03 -21.42 -15.53
C LYS A 330 -15.06 -20.83 -14.60
N GLU A 331 -15.36 -21.53 -13.49
CA GLU A 331 -16.26 -21.03 -12.45
C GLU A 331 -15.66 -19.79 -11.77
N ALA A 332 -14.37 -19.82 -11.45
CA ALA A 332 -13.66 -18.68 -10.93
C ALA A 332 -13.72 -17.47 -11.89
N ALA A 333 -13.51 -17.69 -13.19
CA ALA A 333 -13.65 -16.66 -14.20
C ALA A 333 -15.08 -16.10 -14.31
N HIS A 334 -16.08 -16.95 -14.13
CA HIS A 334 -17.48 -16.52 -14.13
C HIS A 334 -17.81 -15.65 -12.91
N ILE A 335 -17.34 -16.05 -11.71
CA ILE A 335 -17.48 -15.27 -10.48
C ILE A 335 -16.80 -13.91 -10.67
N TYR A 336 -15.53 -13.92 -11.08
CA TYR A 336 -14.79 -12.68 -11.31
C TYR A 336 -15.44 -11.77 -12.35
N GLY A 337 -15.95 -12.32 -13.45
CA GLY A 337 -16.65 -11.54 -14.49
C GLY A 337 -17.89 -10.82 -13.97
N LYS A 338 -18.60 -11.40 -12.98
CA LYS A 338 -19.72 -10.72 -12.28
C LYS A 338 -19.19 -9.58 -11.40
N LEU A 339 -18.12 -9.83 -10.66
CA LEU A 339 -17.47 -8.82 -9.80
C LEU A 339 -16.98 -7.65 -10.67
N GLN A 340 -16.24 -7.94 -11.74
CA GLN A 340 -15.70 -6.94 -12.65
C GLN A 340 -16.79 -6.02 -13.20
N LYS A 341 -17.90 -6.57 -13.70
CA LYS A 341 -19.03 -5.79 -14.24
C LYS A 341 -19.67 -4.86 -13.21
N ASN A 342 -19.62 -5.21 -11.93
CA ASN A 342 -20.18 -4.40 -10.86
C ASN A 342 -19.20 -3.33 -10.37
N PHE A 343 -17.92 -3.65 -10.27
CA PHE A 343 -16.89 -2.76 -9.73
C PHE A 343 -16.27 -1.84 -10.79
N CYS A 344 -16.44 -2.09 -12.08
CA CYS A 344 -16.04 -1.16 -13.14
C CYS A 344 -16.94 0.08 -13.26
N LYS A 345 -17.99 0.19 -12.44
CA LYS A 345 -18.90 1.34 -12.42
C LYS A 345 -18.55 2.28 -11.28
N GLN A 346 -18.81 3.57 -11.47
CA GLN A 346 -18.72 4.53 -10.39
C GLN A 346 -19.63 4.13 -9.22
N GLN A 347 -19.07 4.10 -8.04
CA GLN A 347 -19.76 3.79 -6.79
C GLN A 347 -20.06 5.08 -6.04
N GLU A 348 -21.05 5.01 -5.13
CA GLU A 348 -21.41 6.16 -4.29
C GLU A 348 -21.67 5.70 -2.85
N TYR A 349 -21.15 6.46 -1.88
CA TYR A 349 -21.42 6.27 -0.46
C TYR A 349 -21.40 7.64 0.24
N GLY A 350 -22.41 7.90 1.10
CA GLY A 350 -22.49 9.16 1.86
C GLY A 350 -22.49 10.42 1.00
N GLY A 351 -23.03 10.36 -0.24
CA GLY A 351 -23.02 11.47 -1.19
C GLY A 351 -21.66 11.68 -1.89
N LYS A 352 -20.66 10.86 -1.62
CA LYS A 352 -19.33 10.90 -2.25
C LYS A 352 -19.23 9.80 -3.29
N LYS A 353 -18.64 10.13 -4.44
CA LYS A 353 -18.46 9.22 -5.56
C LYS A 353 -17.03 8.72 -5.62
N TYR A 354 -16.84 7.41 -5.76
CA TYR A 354 -15.52 6.80 -5.88
C TYR A 354 -15.51 5.74 -6.98
N PHE A 355 -14.32 5.43 -7.45
CA PHE A 355 -14.08 4.38 -8.44
C PHE A 355 -13.03 3.43 -7.91
N CYS A 356 -13.35 2.14 -7.87
CA CYS A 356 -12.45 1.11 -7.41
C CYS A 356 -12.74 -0.18 -8.15
N THR A 357 -11.75 -0.70 -8.87
CA THR A 357 -11.82 -2.01 -9.52
C THR A 357 -11.17 -3.08 -8.64
N LEU A 358 -11.29 -4.33 -9.04
CA LEU A 358 -10.68 -5.46 -8.35
C LEU A 358 -9.72 -6.17 -9.29
N SER A 359 -8.52 -6.47 -8.81
CA SER A 359 -7.60 -7.41 -9.46
C SER A 359 -7.65 -8.75 -8.74
N ALA A 360 -7.47 -9.85 -9.46
CA ALA A 360 -7.55 -11.19 -8.91
C ALA A 360 -6.45 -12.12 -9.42
N GLY A 361 -6.02 -13.04 -8.56
CA GLY A 361 -5.20 -14.18 -8.92
C GLY A 361 -5.87 -15.48 -8.48
N TYR A 362 -5.86 -16.50 -9.31
CA TYR A 362 -6.48 -17.80 -9.06
C TYR A 362 -5.48 -18.93 -9.19
N ALA A 363 -5.55 -19.89 -8.26
CA ALA A 363 -4.81 -21.15 -8.30
C ALA A 363 -5.70 -22.32 -7.81
N ALA A 364 -5.46 -23.51 -8.33
CA ALA A 364 -6.27 -24.68 -8.04
C ALA A 364 -5.44 -25.87 -7.53
N TYR A 365 -5.91 -26.51 -6.47
CA TYR A 365 -5.42 -27.81 -6.04
C TYR A 365 -6.01 -28.92 -6.91
N PRO A 366 -5.27 -29.97 -7.30
CA PRO A 366 -3.84 -30.22 -6.97
C PRO A 366 -2.85 -29.66 -8.00
N GLY A 367 -3.32 -29.01 -9.07
CA GLY A 367 -2.50 -28.64 -10.23
C GLY A 367 -1.45 -27.56 -9.91
N ASP A 368 -1.81 -26.57 -9.08
CA ASP A 368 -1.02 -25.37 -8.87
C ASP A 368 -0.35 -25.30 -7.50
N GLY A 369 -0.51 -26.35 -6.69
CA GLY A 369 0.14 -26.50 -5.39
C GLY A 369 -0.34 -27.71 -4.64
N SER A 370 0.50 -28.29 -3.79
CA SER A 370 0.22 -29.48 -2.99
C SER A 370 -0.23 -29.17 -1.56
N ASN A 371 -0.03 -27.93 -1.12
CA ASN A 371 -0.34 -27.45 0.23
C ASN A 371 -0.78 -25.99 0.19
N TYR A 372 -1.27 -25.49 1.34
CA TYR A 372 -1.75 -24.11 1.50
C TYR A 372 -0.76 -23.05 1.02
N LEU A 373 0.50 -23.18 1.44
CA LEU A 373 1.53 -22.16 1.13
C LEU A 373 1.84 -22.09 -0.37
N GLU A 374 1.90 -23.25 -1.04
CA GLU A 374 2.12 -23.31 -2.49
C GLU A 374 0.92 -22.72 -3.24
N LEU A 375 -0.31 -23.09 -2.88
CA LEU A 375 -1.52 -22.57 -3.50
C LEU A 375 -1.65 -21.05 -3.32
N LEU A 376 -1.43 -20.55 -2.11
CA LEU A 376 -1.48 -19.12 -1.83
C LEU A 376 -0.40 -18.37 -2.60
N LYS A 377 0.80 -18.92 -2.67
CA LYS A 377 1.92 -18.36 -3.45
C LYS A 377 1.57 -18.28 -4.93
N SER A 378 0.99 -19.34 -5.50
CA SER A 378 0.56 -19.39 -6.90
C SER A 378 -0.56 -18.38 -7.20
N ALA A 379 -1.55 -18.25 -6.31
CA ALA A 379 -2.61 -17.27 -6.44
C ALA A 379 -2.07 -15.82 -6.34
N ASN A 380 -1.15 -15.55 -5.41
CA ASN A 380 -0.53 -14.24 -5.27
C ASN A 380 0.33 -13.85 -6.47
N TYR A 381 1.07 -14.79 -7.06
CA TYR A 381 1.81 -14.52 -8.30
C TYR A 381 0.89 -14.13 -9.45
N SER A 382 -0.25 -14.82 -9.54
CA SER A 382 -1.27 -14.49 -10.55
C SER A 382 -1.93 -13.13 -10.30
N LEU A 383 -2.15 -12.76 -9.03
CA LEU A 383 -2.65 -11.43 -8.66
C LEU A 383 -1.65 -10.33 -9.01
N GLU A 384 -0.36 -10.52 -8.66
CA GLU A 384 0.71 -9.60 -9.03
C GLU A 384 0.78 -9.42 -10.56
N TYR A 385 0.68 -10.51 -11.32
CA TYR A 385 0.63 -10.46 -12.78
C TYR A 385 -0.60 -9.69 -13.29
N SER A 386 -1.78 -9.87 -12.69
CA SER A 386 -2.98 -9.10 -13.01
C SER A 386 -2.78 -7.60 -12.81
N LYS A 387 -2.14 -7.20 -11.71
CA LYS A 387 -1.84 -5.79 -11.41
C LYS A 387 -0.87 -5.18 -12.44
N ILE A 388 0.15 -5.94 -12.82
CA ILE A 388 1.16 -5.51 -13.81
C ILE A 388 0.54 -5.36 -15.20
N MET A 389 -0.33 -6.30 -15.59
CA MET A 389 -0.97 -6.31 -16.91
C MET A 389 -2.14 -5.32 -17.07
N GLY A 390 -2.23 -4.33 -16.17
CA GLY A 390 -3.17 -3.20 -16.28
C GLY A 390 -4.35 -3.24 -15.32
N LYS A 391 -4.29 -4.06 -14.25
CA LYS A 391 -5.33 -4.14 -13.20
C LYS A 391 -6.70 -4.57 -13.75
N ASN A 392 -7.74 -4.57 -12.91
CA ASN A 392 -9.14 -4.88 -13.26
C ASN A 392 -9.27 -6.16 -14.10
N ARG A 393 -8.53 -7.20 -13.73
CA ARG A 393 -8.54 -8.53 -14.38
C ARG A 393 -8.25 -9.64 -13.38
N MET A 394 -8.61 -10.84 -13.78
CA MET A 394 -8.21 -12.06 -13.09
C MET A 394 -7.22 -12.84 -13.96
N THR A 395 -6.16 -13.30 -13.33
CA THR A 395 -5.20 -14.23 -13.95
C THR A 395 -5.29 -15.59 -13.28
N VAL A 396 -5.37 -16.63 -14.07
CA VAL A 396 -5.24 -18.02 -13.61
C VAL A 396 -3.78 -18.39 -13.60
N PHE A 397 -3.31 -19.02 -12.53
CA PHE A 397 -1.92 -19.43 -12.42
C PHE A 397 -1.52 -20.36 -13.57
N SER A 398 -0.33 -20.13 -14.09
CA SER A 398 0.37 -21.03 -14.99
C SER A 398 1.87 -20.99 -14.69
N ARG A 399 2.59 -22.02 -15.11
CA ARG A 399 4.06 -22.05 -14.98
C ARG A 399 4.75 -20.93 -15.75
N ASP A 400 4.11 -20.44 -16.80
CA ASP A 400 4.64 -19.32 -17.60
C ASP A 400 4.67 -18.02 -16.77
N ILE A 401 3.69 -17.79 -15.89
CA ILE A 401 3.68 -16.65 -14.97
C ILE A 401 4.86 -16.72 -13.98
N LEU A 402 5.16 -17.90 -13.49
CA LEU A 402 6.31 -18.09 -12.62
C LEU A 402 7.62 -17.81 -13.36
N ALA A 403 7.76 -18.35 -14.57
CA ALA A 403 8.93 -18.10 -15.41
C ALA A 403 9.09 -16.61 -15.78
N ASP A 404 7.99 -15.93 -16.11
CA ASP A 404 8.00 -14.48 -16.37
C ASP A 404 8.42 -13.68 -15.13
N ARG A 405 7.94 -14.07 -13.95
CA ARG A 405 8.32 -13.44 -12.68
C ARG A 405 9.80 -13.64 -12.36
N GLU A 406 10.30 -14.86 -12.49
CA GLU A 406 11.72 -15.17 -12.28
C GLU A 406 12.59 -14.37 -13.25
N ARG A 407 12.22 -14.34 -14.53
CA ARG A 407 12.88 -13.52 -15.54
C ARG A 407 12.91 -12.04 -15.17
N ARG A 408 11.80 -11.46 -14.68
CA ARG A 408 11.73 -10.06 -14.25
C ARG A 408 12.66 -9.75 -13.09
N LEU A 409 12.71 -10.63 -12.08
CA LEU A 409 13.63 -10.47 -10.95
C LEU A 409 15.09 -10.51 -11.40
N GLU A 410 15.44 -11.45 -12.26
CA GLU A 410 16.80 -11.54 -12.82
C GLU A 410 17.15 -10.33 -13.70
N LEU A 411 16.21 -9.87 -14.54
CA LEU A 411 16.42 -8.66 -15.33
C LEU A 411 16.63 -7.44 -14.44
N LEU A 412 15.92 -7.33 -13.32
CA LEU A 412 16.12 -6.22 -12.38
C LEU A 412 17.53 -6.23 -11.78
N GLU A 413 18.06 -7.38 -11.39
CA GLU A 413 19.44 -7.49 -10.92
C GLU A 413 20.46 -7.12 -12.02
N LEU A 414 20.26 -7.61 -13.23
CA LEU A 414 21.11 -7.28 -14.38
C LEU A 414 21.05 -5.78 -14.74
N LEU A 415 19.88 -5.14 -14.58
CA LEU A 415 19.71 -3.70 -14.76
C LEU A 415 20.51 -2.91 -13.73
N ARG A 416 20.46 -3.32 -12.45
CA ARG A 416 21.27 -2.69 -11.38
C ARG A 416 22.75 -2.76 -11.68
N GLU A 417 23.23 -3.97 -12.03
CA GLU A 417 24.63 -4.14 -12.43
C GLU A 417 25.02 -3.27 -13.63
N SER A 418 24.15 -3.18 -14.64
CA SER A 418 24.39 -2.35 -15.83
C SER A 418 24.52 -0.88 -15.47
N VAL A 419 23.64 -0.36 -14.62
CA VAL A 419 23.66 1.03 -14.15
C VAL A 419 24.93 1.31 -13.33
N GLU A 420 25.29 0.44 -12.38
CA GLU A 420 26.50 0.57 -11.56
C GLU A 420 27.79 0.54 -12.40
N ARG A 421 27.79 -0.18 -13.51
CA ARG A 421 28.91 -0.24 -14.47
C ARG A 421 28.84 0.88 -15.52
N GLY A 422 28.17 1.98 -15.28
CA GLY A 422 28.08 3.11 -16.18
C GLY A 422 27.22 2.83 -17.41
N PHE A 423 26.12 2.13 -17.23
CA PHE A 423 25.13 1.75 -18.25
C PHE A 423 25.70 0.76 -19.29
N ALA A 424 26.52 -0.19 -18.83
CA ALA A 424 27.06 -1.23 -19.69
C ALA A 424 25.94 -2.04 -20.39
N GLY A 425 26.07 -2.25 -21.71
CA GLY A 425 25.06 -2.91 -22.53
C GLY A 425 23.95 -2.01 -23.04
N PHE A 426 23.82 -0.77 -22.54
CA PHE A 426 22.89 0.19 -23.10
C PHE A 426 23.47 0.92 -24.31
N THR A 427 22.62 1.08 -25.32
CA THR A 427 22.89 1.90 -26.50
C THR A 427 21.66 2.76 -26.82
N ILE A 428 21.87 3.83 -27.57
CA ILE A 428 20.77 4.68 -28.05
C ILE A 428 20.65 4.49 -29.55
N HIS A 429 19.47 4.14 -29.99
CA HIS A 429 19.08 4.17 -31.39
C HIS A 429 18.25 5.43 -31.65
N TYR A 430 18.33 5.92 -32.85
CA TYR A 430 17.69 7.16 -33.26
C TYR A 430 16.71 6.89 -34.39
N GLN A 431 15.46 7.29 -34.22
CA GLN A 431 14.43 7.16 -35.24
C GLN A 431 14.24 8.49 -35.95
N PRO A 432 14.28 8.51 -37.29
CA PRO A 432 14.14 9.74 -38.07
C PRO A 432 12.78 10.40 -37.91
N GLN A 433 12.79 11.71 -37.69
CA GLN A 433 11.63 12.59 -37.80
C GLN A 433 11.83 13.48 -39.01
N VAL A 434 10.84 13.53 -39.88
CA VAL A 434 10.90 14.31 -41.14
C VAL A 434 9.84 15.39 -41.15
N ASP A 435 10.17 16.50 -41.83
CA ASP A 435 9.20 17.53 -42.19
C ASP A 435 8.22 16.95 -43.21
N THR A 436 6.93 17.08 -42.95
CA THR A 436 5.87 16.43 -43.71
C THR A 436 5.82 16.87 -45.20
N VAL A 437 6.09 18.15 -45.44
CA VAL A 437 5.98 18.76 -46.78
C VAL A 437 7.22 18.46 -47.61
N SER A 438 8.40 18.68 -47.04
CA SER A 438 9.66 18.55 -47.78
C SER A 438 10.23 17.14 -47.76
N GLY A 439 9.77 16.25 -46.87
CA GLY A 439 10.37 14.93 -46.59
C GLY A 439 11.78 14.99 -46.00
N ARG A 440 12.27 16.20 -45.65
CA ARG A 440 13.63 16.38 -45.12
C ARG A 440 13.71 15.99 -43.66
N LEU A 441 14.83 15.39 -43.32
CA LEU A 441 15.15 15.03 -41.94
C LEU A 441 15.30 16.30 -41.10
N CYS A 442 14.48 16.43 -40.03
CA CYS A 442 14.46 17.59 -39.14
C CYS A 442 14.76 17.29 -37.69
N GLY A 443 14.67 16.02 -37.30
CA GLY A 443 14.91 15.57 -35.94
C GLY A 443 15.08 14.07 -35.80
N ALA A 444 15.24 13.63 -34.58
CA ALA A 444 15.28 12.21 -34.24
C ALA A 444 14.71 11.99 -32.84
N GLU A 445 14.06 10.85 -32.66
CA GLU A 445 13.72 10.34 -31.32
C GLU A 445 14.83 9.41 -30.82
N ALA A 446 15.32 9.67 -29.60
CA ALA A 446 16.34 8.85 -28.94
C ALA A 446 15.68 7.70 -28.19
N LEU A 447 15.89 6.51 -28.69
CA LEU A 447 15.26 5.28 -28.21
C LEU A 447 16.31 4.34 -27.59
N ALA A 448 16.18 4.07 -26.31
CA ALA A 448 17.07 3.17 -25.60
C ALA A 448 16.98 1.75 -26.14
N ARG A 449 18.12 1.06 -26.16
CA ARG A 449 18.27 -0.37 -26.43
C ARG A 449 19.14 -0.96 -25.34
N TRP A 450 18.79 -2.13 -24.87
CA TRP A 450 19.57 -2.83 -23.86
C TRP A 450 19.87 -4.24 -24.29
N HIS A 451 21.16 -4.56 -24.35
CA HIS A 451 21.67 -5.89 -24.59
C HIS A 451 22.30 -6.43 -23.33
N CYS A 452 21.73 -7.45 -22.73
CA CYS A 452 22.32 -8.09 -21.57
C CYS A 452 22.92 -9.46 -21.93
N THR A 453 23.97 -9.84 -21.24
CA THR A 453 24.75 -11.05 -21.54
C THR A 453 23.92 -12.35 -21.45
N LYS A 454 22.90 -12.39 -20.59
CA LYS A 454 22.09 -13.59 -20.36
C LYS A 454 20.92 -13.73 -21.35
N TYR A 455 20.24 -12.64 -21.66
CA TYR A 455 19.00 -12.65 -22.43
C TYR A 455 19.12 -12.02 -23.82
N GLY A 456 20.30 -11.48 -24.17
CA GLY A 456 20.48 -10.76 -25.42
C GLY A 456 19.76 -9.41 -25.40
N ASP A 457 19.10 -9.07 -26.51
CA ASP A 457 18.36 -7.82 -26.65
C ASP A 457 17.04 -7.89 -25.89
N VAL A 458 16.89 -7.01 -24.92
CA VAL A 458 15.68 -6.88 -24.09
C VAL A 458 14.87 -5.69 -24.55
N SER A 459 13.57 -5.87 -24.73
CA SER A 459 12.66 -4.83 -25.22
C SER A 459 12.52 -3.67 -24.21
N PRO A 460 12.45 -2.41 -24.67
CA PRO A 460 12.10 -1.26 -23.81
C PRO A 460 10.80 -1.47 -23.03
N GLY A 461 9.78 -2.07 -23.63
CA GLY A 461 8.52 -2.42 -22.96
C GLY A 461 8.68 -3.40 -21.80
N GLU A 462 9.82 -4.13 -21.70
CA GLU A 462 10.12 -5.03 -20.60
C GLU A 462 11.02 -4.35 -19.54
N PHE A 463 12.08 -3.64 -19.92
CA PHE A 463 13.02 -3.10 -18.97
C PHE A 463 12.63 -1.70 -18.41
N ILE A 464 11.97 -0.84 -19.17
CA ILE A 464 11.56 0.50 -18.68
C ILE A 464 10.64 0.41 -17.46
N PRO A 465 9.55 -0.42 -17.46
CA PRO A 465 8.71 -0.59 -16.27
C PRO A 465 9.47 -1.10 -15.03
N LEU A 466 10.48 -1.97 -15.23
CA LEU A 466 11.33 -2.46 -14.13
C LEU A 466 12.21 -1.33 -13.57
N MET A 467 12.77 -0.47 -14.43
CA MET A 467 13.53 0.70 -14.01
C MET A 467 12.65 1.72 -13.28
N GLU A 468 11.43 1.90 -13.73
CA GLU A 468 10.45 2.79 -13.06
C GLU A 468 10.11 2.28 -11.66
N GLN A 469 9.76 1.01 -11.53
CA GLN A 469 9.42 0.39 -10.25
C GLN A 469 10.59 0.42 -9.24
N SER A 470 11.82 0.31 -9.72
CA SER A 470 13.02 0.28 -8.90
C SER A 470 13.69 1.64 -8.68
N GLY A 471 13.21 2.70 -9.32
CA GLY A 471 13.84 4.03 -9.29
C GLY A 471 15.10 4.17 -10.17
N LEU A 472 15.56 3.11 -10.81
CA LEU A 472 16.70 3.13 -11.74
C LEU A 472 16.46 4.01 -12.97
N ILE A 473 15.21 4.32 -13.27
CA ILE A 473 14.82 5.23 -14.36
C ILE A 473 15.39 6.63 -14.18
N ILE A 474 15.70 7.07 -12.96
CA ILE A 474 16.23 8.42 -12.70
C ILE A 474 17.66 8.57 -13.21
N PRO A 475 18.64 7.80 -12.72
CA PRO A 475 20.00 7.88 -13.26
C PRO A 475 20.05 7.50 -14.75
N PHE A 476 19.16 6.58 -15.19
CA PHE A 476 19.07 6.20 -16.59
C PHE A 476 18.58 7.35 -17.47
N GLY A 477 17.54 8.07 -17.07
CA GLY A 477 17.04 9.22 -17.81
C GLY A 477 18.04 10.35 -17.89
N GLN A 478 18.82 10.60 -16.84
CA GLN A 478 19.94 11.53 -16.87
C GLN A 478 21.00 11.12 -17.89
N TRP A 479 21.32 9.83 -17.93
CA TRP A 479 22.31 9.29 -18.88
C TRP A 479 21.83 9.43 -20.32
N ILE A 480 20.60 9.02 -20.64
CA ILE A 480 20.08 9.07 -22.03
C ILE A 480 19.95 10.52 -22.50
N LEU A 481 19.50 11.43 -21.62
CA LEU A 481 19.36 12.86 -21.97
C LEU A 481 20.73 13.51 -22.23
N SER A 482 21.72 13.27 -21.39
CA SER A 482 23.09 13.77 -21.61
C SER A 482 23.70 13.24 -22.90
N ARG A 483 23.54 11.94 -23.19
CA ARG A 483 24.01 11.34 -24.44
C ARG A 483 23.27 11.87 -25.67
N GLY A 484 21.94 12.05 -25.56
CA GLY A 484 21.12 12.67 -26.59
C GLY A 484 21.56 14.10 -26.90
N MET A 485 21.82 14.91 -25.87
CA MET A 485 22.33 16.30 -26.05
C MET A 485 23.67 16.34 -26.75
N ALA A 486 24.61 15.47 -26.35
CA ALA A 486 25.91 15.38 -26.99
C ALA A 486 25.77 15.00 -28.47
N GLN A 487 24.92 14.06 -28.80
CA GLN A 487 24.70 13.63 -30.18
C GLN A 487 23.96 14.69 -31.01
N CYS A 488 22.99 15.39 -30.40
CA CYS A 488 22.30 16.52 -31.05
C CYS A 488 23.27 17.64 -31.43
N LEU A 489 24.19 17.98 -30.53
CA LEU A 489 25.22 19.00 -30.79
C LEU A 489 26.08 18.65 -32.01
N GLU A 490 26.50 17.37 -32.13
CA GLU A 490 27.27 16.91 -33.29
C GLU A 490 26.45 17.03 -34.60
N TRP A 491 25.17 16.64 -34.57
CA TRP A 491 24.31 16.70 -35.74
C TRP A 491 23.87 18.10 -36.12
N CYS A 492 23.79 19.03 -35.18
CA CYS A 492 23.57 20.46 -35.46
C CYS A 492 24.66 21.10 -36.33
N ARG A 493 25.85 20.46 -36.42
CA ARG A 493 26.92 20.90 -37.36
C ARG A 493 26.53 20.67 -38.83
N PHE A 494 25.74 19.63 -39.10
CA PHE A 494 25.23 19.30 -40.44
C PHE A 494 23.87 19.93 -40.71
N ARG A 495 23.03 20.02 -39.69
CA ARG A 495 21.66 20.58 -39.74
C ARG A 495 21.44 21.50 -38.55
N PRO A 496 21.67 22.82 -38.71
CA PRO A 496 21.57 23.79 -37.60
C PRO A 496 20.21 23.77 -36.88
N ASP A 497 19.14 23.39 -37.60
CA ASP A 497 17.78 23.33 -37.04
C ASP A 497 17.38 21.94 -36.48
N PHE A 498 18.32 21.00 -36.44
CA PHE A 498 18.10 19.66 -35.96
C PHE A 498 17.63 19.65 -34.48
N GLN A 499 16.67 18.79 -34.14
CA GLN A 499 16.14 18.63 -32.80
C GLN A 499 16.20 17.16 -32.41
N ILE A 500 16.29 16.88 -31.10
CA ILE A 500 16.23 15.54 -30.56
C ILE A 500 15.12 15.43 -29.55
N SER A 501 14.33 14.40 -29.67
CA SER A 501 13.28 14.02 -28.72
C SER A 501 13.80 12.95 -27.76
N VAL A 502 13.46 13.08 -26.48
CA VAL A 502 13.82 12.12 -25.43
C VAL A 502 12.61 11.88 -24.55
N ASN A 503 12.27 10.61 -24.39
CA ASN A 503 11.18 10.17 -23.49
C ASN A 503 11.53 10.46 -22.03
N LEU A 504 10.59 11.01 -21.28
CA LEU A 504 10.74 11.40 -19.87
C LEU A 504 9.69 10.67 -19.01
N SER A 505 10.16 9.85 -18.07
CA SER A 505 9.26 9.20 -17.10
C SER A 505 8.81 10.18 -16.02
N TYR A 506 7.54 10.03 -15.61
CA TYR A 506 6.97 10.83 -14.52
C TYR A 506 7.74 10.71 -13.19
N ILE A 507 8.37 9.55 -12.94
CA ILE A 507 9.16 9.30 -11.72
C ILE A 507 10.35 10.25 -11.65
N GLN A 508 10.94 10.60 -12.79
CA GLN A 508 12.04 11.56 -12.86
C GLN A 508 11.59 12.97 -12.46
N LEU A 509 10.35 13.34 -12.80
CA LEU A 509 9.78 14.63 -12.39
C LEU A 509 9.39 14.64 -10.90
N ALA A 510 8.85 13.56 -10.38
CA ALA A 510 8.40 13.49 -9.00
C ALA A 510 9.52 13.59 -7.94
N GLN A 511 10.78 13.36 -8.30
CA GLN A 511 11.92 13.35 -7.37
C GLN A 511 12.80 14.62 -7.40
N GLY A 512 12.20 15.75 -7.55
CA GLY A 512 12.70 17.06 -7.02
C GLY A 512 13.96 17.72 -7.64
N ASP A 513 14.83 17.01 -8.38
CA ASP A 513 16.12 17.56 -8.82
C ASP A 513 16.32 17.61 -10.35
N PHE A 514 15.27 17.22 -11.09
CA PHE A 514 15.34 17.12 -12.55
C PHE A 514 15.64 18.46 -13.23
N ILE A 515 15.06 19.55 -12.76
CA ILE A 515 15.24 20.90 -13.34
C ILE A 515 16.69 21.37 -13.18
N SER A 516 17.31 21.15 -12.01
CA SER A 516 18.71 21.47 -11.74
C SER A 516 19.63 20.65 -12.64
N PHE A 517 19.38 19.35 -12.76
CA PHE A 517 20.12 18.49 -13.68
C PHE A 517 19.99 18.97 -15.12
N LEU A 518 18.77 19.24 -15.60
CA LEU A 518 18.51 19.69 -16.98
C LEU A 518 19.28 20.98 -17.30
N ARG A 519 19.27 21.95 -16.39
CA ARG A 519 20.02 23.20 -16.53
C ARG A 519 21.52 22.95 -16.67
N THR A 520 22.08 22.17 -15.73
CA THR A 520 23.51 21.82 -15.74
C THR A 520 23.90 21.11 -17.03
N ALA A 521 23.10 20.14 -17.47
CA ALA A 521 23.37 19.37 -18.69
C ALA A 521 23.32 20.25 -19.94
N LEU A 522 22.39 21.19 -20.05
CA LEU A 522 22.32 22.15 -21.16
C LEU A 522 23.57 23.07 -21.20
N GLU A 523 24.03 23.54 -20.04
CA GLU A 523 25.24 24.37 -19.91
C GLU A 523 26.50 23.57 -20.27
N GLU A 524 26.67 22.37 -19.72
CA GLU A 524 27.83 21.49 -19.98
C GLU A 524 27.98 21.16 -21.47
N HIS A 525 26.87 20.83 -22.14
CA HIS A 525 26.89 20.54 -23.57
C HIS A 525 26.87 21.77 -24.46
N SER A 526 26.70 22.98 -23.91
CA SER A 526 26.55 24.20 -24.67
C SER A 526 25.52 24.11 -25.81
N LEU A 527 24.44 23.36 -25.57
CA LEU A 527 23.38 23.13 -26.55
C LEU A 527 22.24 24.14 -26.34
N ALA A 528 21.74 24.72 -27.41
CA ALA A 528 20.57 25.60 -27.32
C ALA A 528 19.36 24.79 -26.83
N PRO A 529 18.68 25.21 -25.76
CA PRO A 529 17.59 24.43 -25.14
C PRO A 529 16.45 24.04 -26.11
N SER A 530 16.19 24.93 -27.10
CA SER A 530 15.17 24.70 -28.15
C SER A 530 15.45 23.51 -29.08
N LYS A 531 16.61 22.88 -28.96
CA LYS A 531 17.00 21.66 -29.70
C LYS A 531 16.56 20.39 -29.02
N ILE A 532 16.15 20.47 -27.76
CA ILE A 532 15.67 19.36 -26.97
C ILE A 532 14.13 19.37 -26.89
N ILE A 533 13.54 18.22 -27.16
CA ILE A 533 12.11 17.97 -26.96
C ILE A 533 12.01 16.87 -25.91
N LEU A 534 11.32 17.13 -24.82
CA LEU A 534 11.04 16.15 -23.77
C LEU A 534 9.63 15.60 -23.98
N GLU A 535 9.51 14.29 -24.14
CA GLU A 535 8.25 13.61 -24.43
C GLU A 535 7.64 13.04 -23.17
N LEU A 536 6.39 13.39 -22.92
CA LEU A 536 5.59 12.94 -21.77
C LEU A 536 4.30 12.31 -22.28
N THR A 537 3.96 11.13 -21.79
CA THR A 537 2.75 10.44 -22.22
C THR A 537 1.47 11.20 -21.85
N GLU A 538 0.47 11.12 -22.72
CA GLU A 538 -0.85 11.69 -22.53
C GLU A 538 -1.46 11.32 -21.16
N THR A 539 -1.40 10.03 -20.79
CA THR A 539 -1.97 9.51 -19.55
C THR A 539 -1.38 10.17 -18.29
N TYR A 540 -0.09 10.49 -18.32
CA TYR A 540 0.56 11.19 -17.22
C TYR A 540 0.14 12.66 -17.17
N LEU A 541 0.16 13.33 -18.29
CA LEU A 541 -0.21 14.74 -18.40
C LEU A 541 -1.68 14.97 -18.01
N ALA A 542 -2.58 14.03 -18.33
CA ALA A 542 -4.00 14.12 -17.94
C ALA A 542 -4.23 14.07 -16.41
N LYS A 543 -3.29 13.51 -15.66
CA LYS A 543 -3.32 13.39 -14.19
C LYS A 543 -2.39 14.38 -13.49
N ALA A 544 -1.78 15.30 -14.26
CA ALA A 544 -0.78 16.22 -13.73
C ALA A 544 -1.39 17.14 -12.65
N GLU A 545 -0.83 17.08 -11.46
CA GLU A 545 -1.12 17.96 -10.33
C GLU A 545 -0.41 19.32 -10.51
N GLU A 546 -0.73 20.31 -9.68
CA GLU A 546 -0.15 21.65 -9.76
C GLU A 546 1.38 21.64 -9.76
N ASP A 547 2.02 20.75 -8.99
CA ASP A 547 3.48 20.65 -8.90
C ASP A 547 4.10 20.17 -10.22
N THR A 548 3.45 19.22 -10.90
CA THR A 548 3.88 18.78 -12.24
C THR A 548 3.76 19.91 -13.27
N LEU A 549 2.65 20.64 -13.25
CA LEU A 549 2.45 21.79 -14.14
C LEU A 549 3.49 22.88 -13.90
N ARG A 550 3.88 23.14 -12.64
CA ARG A 550 4.98 24.06 -12.30
C ARG A 550 6.32 23.59 -12.88
N MET A 551 6.63 22.29 -12.77
CA MET A 551 7.87 21.74 -13.35
C MET A 551 7.88 21.86 -14.88
N ILE A 552 6.76 21.59 -15.55
CA ILE A 552 6.63 21.79 -17.00
C ILE A 552 6.88 23.26 -17.35
N ALA A 553 6.32 24.20 -16.58
CA ALA A 553 6.55 25.62 -16.80
C ALA A 553 8.03 25.99 -16.62
N GLN A 554 8.71 25.47 -15.59
CA GLN A 554 10.16 25.69 -15.38
C GLN A 554 11.02 25.13 -16.52
N MET A 555 10.68 23.93 -17.05
CA MET A 555 11.36 23.37 -18.23
C MET A 555 11.20 24.29 -19.43
N LYS A 556 10.02 24.85 -19.66
CA LYS A 556 9.76 25.82 -20.74
C LYS A 556 10.50 27.16 -20.53
N GLU A 557 10.62 27.62 -19.28
CA GLU A 557 11.44 28.80 -18.95
C GLU A 557 12.93 28.58 -19.28
N LEU A 558 13.43 27.36 -19.16
CA LEU A 558 14.76 26.99 -19.62
C LEU A 558 14.87 27.00 -21.16
N GLY A 559 13.75 27.03 -21.89
CA GLY A 559 13.67 27.06 -23.33
C GLY A 559 13.63 25.71 -24.03
N VAL A 560 13.48 24.59 -23.31
CA VAL A 560 13.26 23.27 -23.90
C VAL A 560 11.82 23.14 -24.36
N LYS A 561 11.58 22.28 -25.34
CA LYS A 561 10.25 21.98 -25.86
C LYS A 561 9.68 20.76 -25.15
N ILE A 562 8.36 20.74 -24.99
CA ILE A 562 7.63 19.63 -24.40
C ILE A 562 6.71 19.03 -25.47
N ALA A 563 6.74 17.70 -25.61
CA ALA A 563 5.81 16.98 -26.43
C ALA A 563 4.85 16.13 -25.60
N MET A 564 3.58 16.10 -25.99
CA MET A 564 2.60 15.15 -25.50
C MET A 564 2.63 13.91 -26.39
N ASP A 565 2.95 12.77 -25.82
CA ASP A 565 3.11 11.51 -26.54
C ASP A 565 1.90 10.58 -26.39
N ASP A 566 1.73 9.61 -27.32
CA ASP A 566 0.64 8.64 -27.38
C ASP A 566 -0.78 9.28 -27.43
N PHE A 567 -0.93 10.45 -28.06
CA PHE A 567 -2.19 11.16 -28.07
C PHE A 567 -3.30 10.35 -28.80
N GLY A 568 -4.41 10.17 -28.08
CA GLY A 568 -5.62 9.48 -28.57
C GLY A 568 -5.76 8.04 -28.07
N VAL A 569 -4.77 7.46 -27.38
CA VAL A 569 -4.84 6.11 -26.79
C VAL A 569 -5.47 6.12 -25.39
N GLY A 570 -5.41 7.25 -24.68
CA GLY A 570 -5.90 7.42 -23.32
C GLY A 570 -7.33 7.94 -23.22
N TYR A 571 -7.78 8.14 -21.99
CA TYR A 571 -9.06 8.81 -21.66
C TYR A 571 -8.94 10.35 -21.75
N SER A 572 -8.06 10.87 -22.56
CA SER A 572 -7.80 12.30 -22.58
C SER A 572 -9.00 13.07 -23.11
N SER A 573 -9.37 14.01 -22.32
CA SER A 573 -10.26 15.05 -22.78
C SER A 573 -9.42 16.07 -23.58
N LEU A 574 -9.98 16.62 -24.61
CA LEU A 574 -9.49 17.84 -25.27
C LEU A 574 -9.20 18.98 -24.27
N PHE A 575 -9.68 18.82 -23.03
CA PHE A 575 -9.39 19.68 -21.90
C PHE A 575 -7.91 19.63 -21.48
N SER A 576 -7.24 18.47 -21.53
CA SER A 576 -5.81 18.37 -21.23
C SER A 576 -4.98 19.14 -22.26
N LEU A 577 -5.40 19.09 -23.52
CA LEU A 577 -4.78 19.88 -24.59
C LEU A 577 -4.88 21.39 -24.33
N LYS A 578 -5.98 21.85 -23.73
CA LYS A 578 -6.14 23.28 -23.37
C LYS A 578 -5.28 23.69 -22.18
N SER A 579 -5.14 22.81 -21.18
CA SER A 579 -4.59 23.17 -19.87
C SER A 579 -3.06 23.05 -19.78
N ILE A 580 -2.46 22.15 -20.59
CA ILE A 580 -1.05 21.81 -20.49
C ILE A 580 -0.25 22.55 -21.56
N PRO A 581 0.82 23.30 -21.22
CA PRO A 581 1.54 24.12 -22.18
C PRO A 581 2.59 23.31 -22.98
N VAL A 582 2.12 22.32 -23.77
CA VAL A 582 3.00 21.56 -24.67
C VAL A 582 3.26 22.29 -25.99
N ASP A 583 4.39 22.00 -26.62
CA ASP A 583 4.78 22.59 -27.91
C ASP A 583 4.44 21.69 -29.10
N VAL A 584 4.47 20.37 -28.88
CA VAL A 584 4.20 19.35 -29.90
C VAL A 584 3.20 18.34 -29.36
N VAL A 585 2.31 17.85 -30.23
CA VAL A 585 1.40 16.74 -29.96
C VAL A 585 1.75 15.61 -30.91
N LYS A 586 2.11 14.42 -30.37
CA LYS A 586 2.42 13.23 -31.15
C LYS A 586 1.19 12.34 -31.19
N ILE A 587 0.62 12.18 -32.39
CA ILE A 587 -0.57 11.33 -32.60
C ILE A 587 -0.11 9.90 -32.77
N ASP A 588 -0.70 8.98 -31.98
CA ASP A 588 -0.35 7.57 -31.96
C ASP A 588 -0.59 6.86 -33.29
N ARG A 589 0.28 5.90 -33.61
CA ARG A 589 0.25 5.06 -34.79
C ARG A 589 -1.09 4.31 -35.01
N GLY A 590 -1.90 4.13 -33.98
CA GLY A 590 -3.20 3.50 -34.08
C GLY A 590 -4.13 4.19 -35.08
N PHE A 591 -3.94 5.50 -35.28
CA PHE A 591 -4.73 6.30 -36.22
C PHE A 591 -4.20 6.25 -37.67
N VAL A 592 -2.95 5.83 -37.85
CA VAL A 592 -2.39 5.65 -39.22
C VAL A 592 -2.79 4.32 -39.79
N LYS A 593 -2.91 3.30 -38.93
CA LYS A 593 -3.26 1.95 -39.38
C LYS A 593 -4.63 1.92 -40.05
N GLY A 594 -4.64 1.58 -41.37
CA GLY A 594 -5.85 1.54 -42.17
C GLY A 594 -6.33 2.91 -42.67
N ILE A 595 -5.51 3.97 -42.58
CA ILE A 595 -5.85 5.35 -42.95
C ILE A 595 -6.40 5.47 -44.40
N THR A 596 -5.93 4.64 -45.32
CA THR A 596 -6.37 4.63 -46.71
C THR A 596 -7.81 4.15 -46.91
N SER A 597 -8.39 3.47 -45.93
CA SER A 597 -9.74 2.90 -45.98
C SER A 597 -10.68 3.43 -44.88
N ASP A 598 -10.14 4.03 -43.83
CA ASP A 598 -10.92 4.52 -42.69
C ASP A 598 -11.01 6.06 -42.68
N LEU A 599 -12.18 6.55 -43.12
CA LEU A 599 -12.47 7.98 -43.15
C LEU A 599 -12.42 8.63 -41.74
N PHE A 600 -12.72 7.86 -40.66
CA PHE A 600 -12.68 8.36 -39.31
C PHE A 600 -11.26 8.78 -38.95
N ASN A 601 -10.25 7.93 -39.19
CA ASN A 601 -8.86 8.20 -38.87
C ASN A 601 -8.34 9.46 -39.57
N ALA A 602 -8.60 9.61 -40.88
CA ALA A 602 -8.19 10.80 -41.62
C ALA A 602 -8.89 12.08 -41.11
N THR A 603 -10.17 11.99 -40.76
CA THR A 603 -10.94 13.12 -40.22
C THR A 603 -10.45 13.48 -38.81
N PHE A 604 -10.16 12.48 -38.00
CA PHE A 604 -9.62 12.67 -36.64
C PHE A 604 -8.25 13.39 -36.69
N ILE A 605 -7.29 12.85 -37.46
CA ILE A 605 -5.96 13.45 -37.58
C ILE A 605 -6.06 14.90 -38.04
N ARG A 606 -6.85 15.19 -39.09
CA ARG A 606 -7.06 16.56 -39.59
C ARG A 606 -7.65 17.47 -38.53
N SER A 607 -8.72 17.04 -37.86
CA SER A 607 -9.38 17.85 -36.81
C SER A 607 -8.49 18.17 -35.63
N ILE A 608 -7.69 17.21 -35.21
CA ILE A 608 -6.71 17.41 -34.12
C ILE A 608 -5.57 18.32 -34.58
N THR A 609 -5.09 18.17 -35.81
CA THR A 609 -4.07 19.04 -36.39
C THR A 609 -4.54 20.48 -36.46
N ASP A 610 -5.73 20.73 -36.99
CA ASP A 610 -6.32 22.08 -37.08
C ASP A 610 -6.49 22.69 -35.68
N LEU A 611 -7.00 21.90 -34.70
CA LEU A 611 -7.16 22.34 -33.32
C LEU A 611 -5.80 22.70 -32.69
N CYS A 612 -4.75 21.90 -32.90
CA CYS A 612 -3.42 22.16 -32.41
C CYS A 612 -2.86 23.46 -32.99
N HIS A 613 -3.07 23.69 -34.28
CA HIS A 613 -2.63 24.93 -34.95
C HIS A 613 -3.35 26.18 -34.40
N ASP A 614 -4.66 26.08 -34.16
CA ASP A 614 -5.45 27.17 -33.59
C ASP A 614 -4.94 27.61 -32.20
N VAL A 615 -4.30 26.70 -31.47
CA VAL A 615 -3.70 26.99 -30.16
C VAL A 615 -2.17 27.10 -30.19
N GLY A 616 -1.59 27.23 -31.41
CA GLY A 616 -0.16 27.48 -31.62
C GLY A 616 0.77 26.31 -31.33
N ARG A 617 0.29 25.06 -31.49
CA ARG A 617 1.05 23.83 -31.28
C ARG A 617 1.32 23.10 -32.59
N LYS A 618 2.44 22.39 -32.62
CA LYS A 618 2.83 21.55 -33.74
C LYS A 618 2.33 20.13 -33.56
N VAL A 619 2.20 19.39 -34.66
CA VAL A 619 1.75 18.00 -34.65
C VAL A 619 2.81 17.10 -35.30
N CYS A 620 3.09 15.99 -34.64
CA CYS A 620 3.88 14.88 -35.18
C CYS A 620 2.98 13.65 -35.31
N LEU A 621 2.94 13.02 -36.48
CA LEU A 621 2.20 11.78 -36.71
C LEU A 621 3.17 10.61 -36.64
N GLU A 622 2.84 9.61 -35.85
CA GLU A 622 3.66 8.42 -35.67
C GLU A 622 3.17 7.21 -36.44
N GLY A 623 4.10 6.30 -36.77
CA GLY A 623 3.79 4.98 -37.27
C GLY A 623 3.45 4.90 -38.76
N VAL A 624 3.92 5.83 -39.58
CA VAL A 624 3.80 5.73 -41.03
C VAL A 624 4.79 4.67 -41.53
N GLU A 625 4.26 3.57 -42.09
CA GLU A 625 5.09 2.40 -42.48
C GLU A 625 5.18 2.22 -43.99
N THR A 626 4.21 2.71 -44.78
CA THR A 626 4.15 2.54 -46.20
C THR A 626 4.04 3.86 -46.98
N GLU A 627 4.35 3.83 -48.28
CA GLU A 627 4.19 4.97 -49.16
C GLU A 627 2.73 5.43 -49.29
N GLU A 628 1.80 4.45 -49.36
CA GLU A 628 0.38 4.73 -49.41
C GLU A 628 -0.15 5.46 -48.20
N GLU A 629 0.35 5.07 -46.98
CA GLU A 629 0.03 5.77 -45.76
C GLU A 629 0.59 7.20 -45.79
N TYR A 630 1.85 7.37 -46.22
CA TYR A 630 2.46 8.70 -46.32
C TYR A 630 1.67 9.60 -47.29
N GLU A 631 1.34 9.13 -48.48
CA GLU A 631 0.54 9.90 -49.46
C GLU A 631 -0.84 10.27 -48.88
N ALA A 632 -1.47 9.38 -48.07
CA ALA A 632 -2.76 9.66 -47.46
C ALA A 632 -2.67 10.75 -46.36
N VAL A 633 -1.57 10.84 -45.67
CA VAL A 633 -1.43 11.76 -44.49
C VAL A 633 -0.74 13.08 -44.81
N ARG A 634 0.12 13.16 -45.83
CA ARG A 634 0.95 14.34 -46.14
C ARG A 634 0.17 15.65 -46.32
N GLU A 635 -1.10 15.55 -46.74
CA GLU A 635 -1.98 16.70 -46.99
C GLU A 635 -2.88 17.04 -45.78
N LEU A 636 -2.72 16.33 -44.65
CA LEU A 636 -3.54 16.56 -43.45
C LEU A 636 -3.02 17.70 -42.56
N GLY A 637 -1.86 18.31 -42.90
CA GLY A 637 -1.40 19.59 -42.37
C GLY A 637 -0.40 19.50 -41.21
N MET A 638 -0.03 18.32 -40.69
CA MET A 638 0.94 18.18 -39.61
C MET A 638 2.35 18.58 -40.02
N GLU A 639 3.18 19.05 -39.08
CA GLU A 639 4.55 19.47 -39.36
C GLU A 639 5.52 18.31 -39.48
N TYR A 640 5.36 17.28 -38.64
CA TYR A 640 6.33 16.20 -38.53
C TYR A 640 5.67 14.85 -38.74
N ILE A 641 6.41 13.94 -39.35
CA ILE A 641 6.04 12.53 -39.48
C ILE A 641 7.21 11.66 -39.02
N GLN A 642 6.88 10.58 -38.34
CA GLN A 642 7.80 9.54 -37.91
C GLN A 642 7.23 8.17 -38.25
N GLY A 643 8.08 7.25 -38.73
CA GLY A 643 7.64 5.89 -39.02
C GLY A 643 8.68 5.09 -39.80
N TYR A 644 8.41 3.76 -39.95
CA TYR A 644 9.36 2.86 -40.60
C TYR A 644 9.53 3.14 -42.08
N TYR A 645 8.59 3.81 -42.72
CA TYR A 645 8.75 4.29 -44.09
C TYR A 645 9.98 5.22 -44.23
N PHE A 646 10.17 6.10 -43.28
CA PHE A 646 11.33 7.01 -43.25
C PHE A 646 12.56 6.41 -42.60
N GLY A 647 12.43 5.37 -41.79
CA GLY A 647 13.52 4.65 -41.18
C GLY A 647 13.15 3.99 -39.86
N ARG A 648 13.69 2.80 -39.66
CA ARG A 648 13.66 2.15 -38.35
C ARG A 648 14.65 2.81 -37.41
N PRO A 649 14.46 2.70 -36.07
CA PRO A 649 15.48 3.13 -35.12
C PRO A 649 16.85 2.52 -35.44
N MET A 650 17.86 3.35 -35.63
CA MET A 650 19.21 2.96 -36.08
C MET A 650 20.29 3.53 -35.19
N SER A 651 21.50 2.99 -35.29
CA SER A 651 22.66 3.52 -34.54
C SER A 651 23.04 4.95 -34.96
N ALA A 652 23.70 5.68 -34.07
CA ALA A 652 24.13 7.05 -34.35
C ALA A 652 24.94 7.16 -35.66
N ARG A 653 25.80 6.17 -35.96
CA ARG A 653 26.60 6.12 -37.18
C ARG A 653 25.72 6.02 -38.44
N GLN A 654 24.78 5.08 -38.45
CA GLN A 654 23.86 4.90 -39.58
C GLN A 654 22.97 6.13 -39.79
N PHE A 655 22.56 6.78 -38.68
CA PHE A 655 21.78 8.01 -38.74
C PHE A 655 22.60 9.18 -39.30
N GLU A 656 23.87 9.30 -38.91
CA GLU A 656 24.78 10.35 -39.44
C GLU A 656 25.04 10.18 -40.94
N ASP A 657 25.26 8.94 -41.42
CA ASP A 657 25.43 8.68 -42.84
C ASP A 657 24.21 9.21 -43.62
N ARG A 658 22.99 8.97 -43.12
CA ARG A 658 21.76 9.46 -43.72
C ARG A 658 21.55 10.98 -43.61
N LEU A 659 22.12 11.59 -42.58
CA LEU A 659 22.02 13.05 -42.37
C LEU A 659 22.89 13.81 -43.37
N LYS A 660 23.94 13.13 -43.92
CA LYS A 660 24.88 13.67 -44.91
C LYS A 660 24.40 13.48 -46.35
N GLU A 661 23.46 12.53 -46.59
CA GLU A 661 22.75 12.38 -47.86
C GLU A 661 21.75 13.55 -48.08
#